data_d879ce44ab87c7bf8f77ca047e58f46c
#
_entry.id   d879ce44ab87c7bf8f77ca047e58f46c
#
_cell.length_a   1.000
_cell.length_b   1.000
_cell.length_c   1.000
_cell.angle_alpha   90.00
_cell.angle_beta   90.00
_cell.angle_gamma   90.00
#
_symmetry.space_group_name_H-M   'P 1'
#
loop_
_entity.id
_entity.type
_entity.pdbx_description
1 polymer ?
#
loop_
_entity_poly.entity_id
_entity_poly.type
_entity_poly.pdbx_seq_one_letter_code
_entity_poly.pdbx_strand_id
1 'polypeptide(L)'
;MNAKQIRQLITSLCVIVAAAALASLSTGYITFLAALENAAGDIRIAALQPPQAQSPDIVIAAITEETVARFPYRSPVDRGFIAELLRTLEKKGARVIALDVLFDQPTEAAKDDALKRTLRALKVPTLVSYADTPSVVSEEQLAYLQDFVPENLRAAANIATDPYDGTARWIFPGERKAGEPKGFARKAAELAGVNTPAAQVPIAWKPQPDSATQPFAIYPAHLVATLPDAWFAGKVVLVGGVLSIVDRHRTPLANVYDDDRGNMPGIIIQAHATAQYLEGRQALSPGLASVLGTAGALALLGVLIGLLKKGIAFNVIAGLGVIAVFWTGGMLGFSYGLPMLPLVGPTLSLALSLWMMDVLLGSAERKQRKFVQGAFSRYVSPAVVNQLVENPDSLRISGERRELSFIFTDIEGFTTLSEKLSSEKLAEVLNAYLDGACAIIQRHEGMVDKFIGDAIMTIFNAPLPQADHVARAVRCALEMDAYCEDFRKRQNAVDIPMGQTRLGVHTGPAVIGNFGSHTRMDFTALGDTVNTAARTEGVNKYFGTRICCTESVVKHCKDLNFRPIGEVVLKGKLTHVELFNPVTAIESASPLYHRYLEVYALLKSADPRAPEAVRQLHQDQPHDSLTCFHYERVEAGLNTVRIIMADK
;
A
#
# COMPACT_ATOMS: atom_id res chain seq x y z
N MET A 1 12.18 -8.65 -27.46
CA MET A 1 11.33 -8.13 -26.36
C MET A 1 10.28 -7.18 -26.95
N ASN A 2 9.02 -7.33 -26.57
CA ASN A 2 7.99 -6.39 -27.01
C ASN A 2 7.99 -5.14 -26.10
N ALA A 3 7.33 -4.03 -26.54
CA ALA A 3 7.31 -2.77 -25.82
C ALA A 3 6.81 -2.89 -24.36
N LYS A 4 5.89 -3.83 -24.06
CA LYS A 4 5.38 -4.10 -22.72
C LYS A 4 6.46 -4.70 -21.81
N GLN A 5 7.27 -5.63 -22.33
CA GLN A 5 8.38 -6.24 -21.58
C GLN A 5 9.49 -5.22 -21.29
N ILE A 6 9.82 -4.36 -22.26
CA ILE A 6 10.80 -3.28 -22.09
C ILE A 6 10.33 -2.31 -20.99
N ARG A 7 9.08 -1.87 -21.04
CA ARG A 7 8.51 -0.98 -20.02
C ARG A 7 8.53 -1.61 -18.62
N GLN A 8 8.20 -2.89 -18.50
CA GLN A 8 8.22 -3.61 -17.22
C GLN A 8 9.64 -3.71 -16.67
N LEU A 9 10.63 -3.99 -17.51
CA LEU A 9 12.05 -4.05 -17.12
C LEU A 9 12.54 -2.70 -16.60
N ILE A 10 12.26 -1.61 -17.34
CA ILE A 10 12.64 -0.25 -16.94
C ILE A 10 11.98 0.10 -15.59
N THR A 11 10.69 -0.18 -15.43
CA THR A 11 9.97 0.08 -14.17
C THR A 11 10.59 -0.70 -13.01
N SER A 12 10.91 -1.98 -13.20
CA SER A 12 11.56 -2.81 -12.19
C SER A 12 12.93 -2.27 -11.80
N LEU A 13 13.74 -1.85 -12.77
CA LEU A 13 15.05 -1.25 -12.52
C LEU A 13 14.93 0.07 -11.73
N CYS A 14 14.00 0.93 -12.12
CA CYS A 14 13.72 2.18 -11.38
C CYS A 14 13.32 1.91 -9.93
N VAL A 15 12.47 0.89 -9.68
CA VAL A 15 12.05 0.50 -8.33
C VAL A 15 13.25 0.02 -7.51
N ILE A 16 14.11 -0.83 -8.07
CA ILE A 16 15.31 -1.33 -7.38
C ILE A 16 16.21 -0.16 -6.97
N VAL A 17 16.54 0.71 -7.92
CA VAL A 17 17.42 1.87 -7.66
C VAL A 17 16.80 2.81 -6.63
N ALA A 18 15.52 3.15 -6.79
CA ALA A 18 14.83 4.05 -5.88
C ALA A 18 14.73 3.47 -4.46
N ALA A 19 14.34 2.19 -4.32
CA ALA A 19 14.22 1.54 -3.02
C ALA A 19 15.59 1.43 -2.32
N ALA A 20 16.64 1.04 -3.04
CA ALA A 20 17.99 0.94 -2.49
C ALA A 20 18.55 2.31 -2.08
N ALA A 21 18.36 3.33 -2.90
CA ALA A 21 18.82 4.69 -2.60
C ALA A 21 18.06 5.28 -1.40
N LEU A 22 16.72 5.21 -1.39
CA LEU A 22 15.91 5.72 -0.29
C LEU A 22 16.22 5.02 1.02
N ALA A 23 16.36 3.69 1.01
CA ALA A 23 16.70 2.92 2.20
C ALA A 23 18.11 3.26 2.72
N SER A 24 19.10 3.36 1.84
CA SER A 24 20.48 3.69 2.23
C SER A 24 20.61 5.13 2.75
N LEU A 25 19.89 6.08 2.15
CA LEU A 25 19.85 7.45 2.64
C LEU A 25 19.11 7.55 3.97
N SER A 26 17.97 6.87 4.12
CA SER A 26 17.17 6.95 5.34
C SER A 26 17.89 6.44 6.59
N THR A 27 18.72 5.40 6.49
CA THR A 27 19.57 4.93 7.60
C THR A 27 20.68 5.92 7.98
N GLY A 28 21.06 6.82 7.09
CA GLY A 28 22.02 7.89 7.38
C GLY A 28 21.41 9.18 7.96
N TYR A 29 20.14 9.45 7.66
CA TYR A 29 19.49 10.72 8.05
C TYR A 29 18.37 10.58 9.08
N ILE A 30 17.75 9.42 9.18
CA ILE A 30 16.66 9.18 10.14
C ILE A 30 17.24 8.58 11.41
N THR A 31 17.29 9.35 12.48
CA THR A 31 17.88 9.00 13.78
C THR A 31 17.44 7.63 14.28
N PHE A 32 16.15 7.32 14.20
CA PHE A 32 15.61 6.02 14.66
C PHE A 32 16.18 4.83 13.86
N LEU A 33 16.30 4.96 12.53
CA LEU A 33 16.85 3.90 11.69
C LEU A 33 18.36 3.74 11.89
N ALA A 34 19.08 4.85 12.07
CA ALA A 34 20.50 4.82 12.44
C ALA A 34 20.71 4.14 13.78
N ALA A 35 19.88 4.44 14.78
CA ALA A 35 19.94 3.81 16.10
C ALA A 35 19.66 2.29 16.04
N LEU A 36 18.70 1.84 15.22
CA LEU A 36 18.44 0.41 14.99
C LEU A 36 19.63 -0.30 14.34
N GLU A 37 20.24 0.31 13.31
CA GLU A 37 21.43 -0.25 12.65
C GLU A 37 22.60 -0.34 13.62
N ASN A 38 22.83 0.72 14.42
CA ASN A 38 23.85 0.74 15.46
C ASN A 38 23.58 -0.36 16.51
N ALA A 39 22.36 -0.49 17.00
CA ALA A 39 21.99 -1.54 17.98
C ALA A 39 22.25 -2.96 17.42
N ALA A 40 21.89 -3.20 16.16
CA ALA A 40 22.18 -4.48 15.50
C ALA A 40 23.68 -4.73 15.34
N GLY A 41 24.48 -3.69 15.12
CA GLY A 41 25.95 -3.73 15.12
C GLY A 41 26.51 -4.02 16.50
N ASP A 42 26.04 -3.31 17.50
CA ASP A 42 26.50 -3.42 18.89
C ASP A 42 26.24 -4.84 19.45
N ILE A 43 25.06 -5.43 19.19
CA ILE A 43 24.76 -6.81 19.60
C ILE A 43 25.76 -7.80 18.97
N ARG A 44 26.12 -7.63 17.69
CA ARG A 44 27.11 -8.48 17.02
C ARG A 44 28.48 -8.34 17.67
N ILE A 45 28.93 -7.11 17.95
CA ILE A 45 30.20 -6.84 18.62
C ILE A 45 30.21 -7.44 20.01
N ALA A 46 29.13 -7.25 20.77
CA ALA A 46 29.09 -7.67 22.17
C ALA A 46 28.89 -9.18 22.36
N ALA A 47 28.08 -9.85 21.54
CA ALA A 47 27.64 -11.23 21.77
C ALA A 47 28.20 -12.24 20.75
N LEU A 48 28.57 -11.81 19.56
CA LEU A 48 28.90 -12.74 18.46
C LEU A 48 30.35 -12.66 18.01
N GLN A 49 31.14 -11.72 18.52
CA GLN A 49 32.54 -11.61 18.14
C GLN A 49 33.36 -12.79 18.73
N PRO A 50 34.15 -13.50 17.91
CA PRO A 50 34.93 -14.63 18.39
C PRO A 50 35.98 -14.17 19.38
N PRO A 51 36.24 -14.96 20.46
CA PRO A 51 37.25 -14.66 21.46
C PRO A 51 38.63 -14.43 20.85
N GLN A 52 39.42 -13.52 21.43
CA GLN A 52 40.80 -13.22 20.99
C GLN A 52 41.75 -13.26 22.20
N ALA A 53 42.99 -13.62 21.96
CA ALA A 53 44.00 -13.61 23.01
C ALA A 53 44.20 -12.20 23.62
N GLN A 54 44.55 -12.12 24.89
CA GLN A 54 44.91 -10.88 25.58
C GLN A 54 46.00 -10.14 24.78
N SER A 55 45.93 -8.80 24.71
CA SER A 55 46.90 -8.02 23.99
C SER A 55 48.31 -8.17 24.59
N PRO A 56 49.30 -8.59 23.80
CA PRO A 56 50.67 -8.74 24.31
C PRO A 56 51.40 -7.40 24.45
N ASP A 57 50.94 -6.34 23.80
CA ASP A 57 51.70 -5.09 23.66
C ASP A 57 51.22 -3.98 24.62
N ILE A 58 50.08 -4.16 25.27
CA ILE A 58 49.45 -3.13 26.10
C ILE A 58 49.33 -3.60 27.53
N VAL A 59 49.71 -2.73 28.46
CA VAL A 59 49.46 -2.88 29.90
C VAL A 59 48.82 -1.61 30.45
N ILE A 60 47.84 -1.75 31.29
CA ILE A 60 47.18 -0.63 31.97
C ILE A 60 47.65 -0.57 33.43
N ALA A 61 48.30 0.51 33.80
CA ALA A 61 48.60 0.87 35.18
C ALA A 61 47.40 1.69 35.72
N ALA A 62 46.44 1.02 36.30
CA ALA A 62 45.14 1.58 36.68
C ALA A 62 45.23 2.39 37.98
N ILE A 63 44.80 3.63 37.96
CA ILE A 63 44.55 4.44 39.14
C ILE A 63 43.16 4.03 39.65
N THR A 64 43.15 3.15 40.64
CA THR A 64 41.93 2.55 41.23
C THR A 64 41.51 3.28 42.50
N GLU A 65 40.32 2.97 43.02
CA GLU A 65 39.85 3.46 44.35
C GLU A 65 40.87 3.17 45.44
N GLU A 66 41.52 1.99 45.43
CA GLU A 66 42.57 1.63 46.36
C GLU A 66 43.82 2.49 46.18
N THR A 67 44.14 2.86 44.94
CA THR A 67 45.27 3.76 44.66
C THR A 67 45.03 5.14 45.25
N VAL A 68 43.87 5.76 45.00
CA VAL A 68 43.58 7.12 45.49
C VAL A 68 43.35 7.16 47.01
N ALA A 69 42.88 6.05 47.61
CA ALA A 69 42.69 5.96 49.05
C ALA A 69 44.00 6.03 49.89
N ARG A 70 45.15 5.92 49.23
CA ARG A 70 46.48 6.04 49.90
C ARG A 70 46.94 7.47 50.10
N PHE A 71 46.22 8.42 49.51
CA PHE A 71 46.53 9.85 49.55
C PHE A 71 45.50 10.64 50.36
N PRO A 72 45.89 11.81 50.88
CA PRO A 72 44.97 12.64 51.67
C PRO A 72 43.73 13.13 50.89
N TYR A 73 43.79 13.14 49.59
CA TYR A 73 42.71 13.59 48.67
C TYR A 73 42.59 12.65 47.47
N ARG A 74 41.37 12.47 46.99
CA ARG A 74 41.08 11.58 45.86
C ARG A 74 41.26 12.28 44.50
N SER A 75 41.00 13.56 44.48
CA SER A 75 41.17 14.40 43.28
C SER A 75 41.65 15.79 43.70
N PRO A 76 42.61 16.39 42.97
CA PRO A 76 43.36 15.78 41.88
C PRO A 76 44.33 14.69 42.37
N VAL A 77 44.70 13.76 41.48
CA VAL A 77 45.65 12.67 41.79
C VAL A 77 47.00 13.22 42.25
N ASP A 78 47.59 12.63 43.27
CA ASP A 78 48.85 13.08 43.86
C ASP A 78 49.99 13.15 42.82
N ARG A 79 50.53 14.33 42.60
CA ARG A 79 51.54 14.61 41.57
C ARG A 79 52.90 13.95 41.91
N GLY A 80 53.22 13.81 43.20
CA GLY A 80 54.42 13.11 43.63
C GLY A 80 54.39 11.63 43.29
N PHE A 81 53.22 10.99 43.54
CA PHE A 81 53.00 9.63 43.15
C PHE A 81 53.10 9.41 41.64
N ILE A 82 52.49 10.28 40.84
CA ILE A 82 52.60 10.18 39.35
C ILE A 82 54.06 10.32 38.91
N ALA A 83 54.80 11.27 39.46
CA ALA A 83 56.22 11.43 39.13
C ALA A 83 57.07 10.16 39.48
N GLU A 84 56.78 9.50 40.59
CA GLU A 84 57.44 8.27 40.96
C GLU A 84 57.05 7.10 40.08
N LEU A 85 55.75 6.95 39.80
CA LEU A 85 55.23 5.94 38.89
C LEU A 85 55.88 6.04 37.48
N LEU A 86 55.97 7.24 36.90
CA LEU A 86 56.58 7.45 35.60
C LEU A 86 58.07 7.03 35.59
N ARG A 87 58.85 7.42 36.60
CA ARG A 87 60.27 6.98 36.77
C ARG A 87 60.38 5.47 36.91
N THR A 88 59.45 4.87 37.63
CA THR A 88 59.42 3.42 37.83
C THR A 88 59.13 2.70 36.51
N LEU A 89 58.15 3.15 35.74
CA LEU A 89 57.84 2.58 34.43
C LEU A 89 58.98 2.71 33.43
N GLU A 90 59.66 3.86 33.43
CA GLU A 90 60.90 4.03 32.62
C GLU A 90 61.95 3.03 33.03
N LYS A 91 62.24 2.88 34.33
CA LYS A 91 63.21 1.93 34.86
C LYS A 91 62.86 0.47 34.52
N LYS A 92 61.55 0.15 34.46
CA LYS A 92 61.03 -1.18 34.07
C LYS A 92 61.07 -1.41 32.56
N GLY A 93 61.55 -0.45 31.76
CA GLY A 93 61.72 -0.60 30.33
C GLY A 93 60.47 -0.48 29.52
N ALA A 94 59.50 0.29 29.93
CA ALA A 94 58.30 0.60 29.11
C ALA A 94 58.72 1.14 27.76
N ARG A 95 58.05 0.73 26.66
CA ARG A 95 58.29 1.20 25.31
C ARG A 95 57.71 2.60 25.07
N VAL A 96 56.51 2.82 25.61
CA VAL A 96 55.79 4.10 25.59
C VAL A 96 55.04 4.24 26.89
N ILE A 97 55.00 5.45 27.47
CA ILE A 97 54.12 5.75 28.61
C ILE A 97 53.05 6.73 28.12
N ALA A 98 51.78 6.32 28.22
CA ALA A 98 50.63 7.11 27.82
C ALA A 98 49.80 7.47 29.08
N LEU A 99 49.90 8.72 29.54
CA LEU A 99 49.33 9.22 30.76
C LEU A 99 47.99 9.89 30.50
N ASP A 100 46.91 9.22 30.86
CA ASP A 100 45.53 9.70 30.75
C ASP A 100 45.07 10.34 32.07
N VAL A 101 45.70 11.43 32.39
CA VAL A 101 45.42 12.31 33.52
C VAL A 101 45.48 13.75 33.08
N LEU A 102 44.43 14.51 33.33
CA LEU A 102 44.39 15.94 33.00
C LEU A 102 44.95 16.78 34.18
N PHE A 103 45.92 17.62 33.86
CA PHE A 103 46.60 18.50 34.82
C PHE A 103 46.07 19.93 34.67
N ASP A 104 44.80 20.16 35.01
CA ASP A 104 44.07 21.38 34.75
C ASP A 104 44.02 22.39 35.90
N GLN A 105 44.63 22.04 37.04
CA GLN A 105 44.63 22.91 38.22
C GLN A 105 45.92 22.67 39.07
N PRO A 106 46.39 23.70 39.81
CA PRO A 106 47.54 23.57 40.69
C PRO A 106 47.19 22.68 41.92
N THR A 107 48.20 22.02 42.46
CA THR A 107 48.15 21.29 43.69
C THR A 107 49.24 21.79 44.69
N GLU A 108 49.99 20.89 45.27
CA GLU A 108 51.16 21.21 46.10
C GLU A 108 52.34 21.64 45.22
N ALA A 109 52.78 22.86 45.29
CA ALA A 109 53.80 23.43 44.39
C ALA A 109 55.06 22.55 44.25
N ALA A 110 55.54 21.96 45.37
CA ALA A 110 56.70 21.09 45.36
C ALA A 110 56.49 19.79 44.55
N LYS A 111 55.25 19.23 44.60
CA LYS A 111 54.90 18.03 43.86
C LYS A 111 54.61 18.35 42.38
N ASP A 112 53.99 19.50 42.10
CA ASP A 112 53.79 19.99 40.75
C ASP A 112 55.15 20.20 40.04
N ASP A 113 56.08 20.85 40.71
CA ASP A 113 57.43 21.06 40.16
C ASP A 113 58.20 19.75 39.99
N ALA A 114 58.05 18.80 40.91
CA ALA A 114 58.68 17.48 40.80
C ALA A 114 58.15 16.71 39.57
N LEU A 115 56.80 16.78 39.31
CA LEU A 115 56.22 16.12 38.15
C LEU A 115 56.60 16.83 36.83
N LYS A 116 56.60 18.18 36.78
CA LYS A 116 57.07 18.95 35.63
C LYS A 116 58.51 18.58 35.26
N ARG A 117 59.42 18.50 36.27
CA ARG A 117 60.81 18.06 36.07
C ARG A 117 60.89 16.62 35.55
N THR A 118 60.07 15.72 36.11
CA THR A 118 60.04 14.33 35.65
C THR A 118 59.62 14.21 34.21
N LEU A 119 58.48 14.84 33.82
CA LEU A 119 58.02 14.83 32.45
C LEU A 119 59.03 15.33 31.41
N ARG A 120 59.84 16.31 31.80
CA ARG A 120 60.93 16.84 30.94
C ARG A 120 62.17 15.96 30.88
N ALA A 121 62.39 15.14 31.91
CA ALA A 121 63.58 14.31 32.07
C ALA A 121 63.44 12.87 31.53
N LEU A 122 62.20 12.39 31.31
CA LEU A 122 61.95 11.08 30.78
C LEU A 122 62.57 10.87 29.42
N LYS A 123 63.28 9.75 29.24
CA LYS A 123 63.85 9.33 27.94
C LYS A 123 62.91 8.43 27.16
N VAL A 124 62.02 7.74 27.85
CA VAL A 124 61.01 6.90 27.25
C VAL A 124 59.97 7.80 26.52
N PRO A 125 59.57 7.47 25.29
CA PRO A 125 58.51 8.16 24.61
C PRO A 125 57.26 8.27 25.48
N THR A 126 56.83 9.50 25.77
CA THR A 126 55.72 9.77 26.69
C THR A 126 54.70 10.69 26.07
N LEU A 127 53.42 10.48 26.35
CA LEU A 127 52.35 11.42 26.02
C LEU A 127 51.47 11.67 27.25
N VAL A 128 50.81 12.81 27.28
CA VAL A 128 49.98 13.27 28.41
C VAL A 128 48.66 13.81 27.84
N SER A 129 47.57 13.41 28.48
CA SER A 129 46.22 13.89 28.12
C SER A 129 46.13 15.42 28.16
N TYR A 130 45.55 15.99 27.13
CA TYR A 130 45.38 17.42 26.93
C TYR A 130 43.95 17.69 26.43
N ALA A 131 43.34 18.73 26.96
CA ALA A 131 42.03 19.22 26.51
C ALA A 131 42.15 20.72 26.19
N ASP A 132 41.58 21.13 25.05
CA ASP A 132 41.55 22.53 24.59
C ASP A 132 40.15 23.01 24.28
N THR A 133 39.14 22.20 24.59
CA THR A 133 37.73 22.46 24.27
C THR A 133 37.10 23.32 25.38
N PRO A 134 36.53 24.51 25.08
CA PRO A 134 35.93 25.42 26.07
C PRO A 134 34.80 24.79 26.90
N SER A 135 34.19 23.74 26.41
CA SER A 135 33.16 22.96 27.14
C SER A 135 33.73 22.00 28.18
N VAL A 136 35.03 21.76 28.15
CA VAL A 136 35.72 20.79 29.04
C VAL A 136 36.63 21.50 30.03
N VAL A 137 37.30 22.57 29.63
CA VAL A 137 38.25 23.35 30.48
C VAL A 137 37.95 24.83 30.35
N SER A 138 38.07 25.57 31.47
CA SER A 138 38.02 27.03 31.47
C SER A 138 39.32 27.64 30.86
N GLU A 139 39.30 28.94 30.55
CA GLU A 139 40.49 29.65 30.05
C GLU A 139 41.66 29.58 31.06
N GLU A 140 41.36 29.68 32.36
CA GLU A 140 42.39 29.58 33.44
C GLU A 140 42.95 28.16 33.49
N GLN A 141 42.14 27.13 33.42
CA GLN A 141 42.56 25.74 33.38
C GLN A 141 43.38 25.44 32.14
N LEU A 142 42.99 25.99 31.01
CA LEU A 142 43.75 25.83 29.73
C LEU A 142 45.13 26.49 29.84
N ALA A 143 45.21 27.70 30.38
CA ALA A 143 46.48 28.39 30.55
C ALA A 143 47.42 27.60 31.51
N TYR A 144 46.88 27.08 32.62
CA TYR A 144 47.62 26.24 33.52
C TYR A 144 48.11 24.94 32.86
N LEU A 145 47.25 24.27 32.11
CA LEU A 145 47.52 23.03 31.38
C LEU A 145 48.60 23.27 30.30
N GLN A 146 48.59 24.42 29.64
CA GLN A 146 49.61 24.80 28.65
C GLN A 146 50.98 25.00 29.26
N ASP A 147 51.07 25.59 30.45
CA ASP A 147 52.33 25.73 31.19
C ASP A 147 52.83 24.40 31.78
N PHE A 148 51.87 23.55 32.24
CA PHE A 148 52.19 22.30 32.90
C PHE A 148 52.70 21.23 31.96
N VAL A 149 52.04 21.03 30.80
CA VAL A 149 52.35 19.94 29.86
C VAL A 149 53.12 20.46 28.65
N PRO A 150 54.39 20.04 28.47
CA PRO A 150 55.16 20.38 27.27
C PRO A 150 54.41 20.03 25.97
N GLU A 151 54.49 20.89 24.98
CA GLU A 151 53.75 20.79 23.71
C GLU A 151 53.96 19.44 22.99
N ASN A 152 55.23 18.97 22.98
CA ASN A 152 55.59 17.70 22.33
C ASN A 152 54.95 16.47 23.03
N LEU A 153 54.53 16.60 24.30
CA LEU A 153 53.88 15.51 25.06
C LEU A 153 52.36 15.53 24.93
N ARG A 154 51.73 16.63 24.51
CA ARG A 154 50.28 16.80 24.50
C ARG A 154 49.60 15.80 23.56
N ALA A 155 48.51 15.16 24.03
CA ALA A 155 47.67 14.29 23.23
C ALA A 155 46.18 14.55 23.57
N ALA A 156 45.34 14.71 22.60
CA ALA A 156 43.93 14.97 22.84
C ALA A 156 43.23 13.75 23.45
N ALA A 157 42.68 13.93 24.66
CA ALA A 157 42.02 12.87 25.44
C ALA A 157 40.59 12.60 25.01
N ASN A 158 40.08 13.29 24.01
CA ASN A 158 38.69 13.19 23.58
C ASN A 158 38.33 11.76 23.16
N ILE A 159 37.16 11.32 23.57
CA ILE A 159 36.50 10.09 23.08
C ILE A 159 35.39 10.50 22.10
N ALA A 160 35.47 9.95 20.90
CA ALA A 160 34.47 10.23 19.87
C ALA A 160 33.22 9.36 20.07
N THR A 161 32.15 10.01 20.50
CA THR A 161 30.87 9.36 20.76
C THR A 161 29.87 9.59 19.63
N ASP A 162 28.94 8.68 19.49
CA ASP A 162 27.82 8.81 18.57
C ASP A 162 26.89 9.94 19.03
N PRO A 163 26.54 10.91 18.16
CA PRO A 163 25.69 12.03 18.55
C PRO A 163 24.25 11.63 18.88
N TYR A 164 23.81 10.42 18.50
CA TYR A 164 22.45 9.95 18.71
C TYR A 164 22.24 9.26 20.05
N ASP A 165 23.23 8.43 20.48
CA ASP A 165 23.08 7.61 21.70
C ASP A 165 24.22 7.75 22.71
N GLY A 166 25.21 8.62 22.40
CA GLY A 166 26.36 8.88 23.26
C GLY A 166 27.35 7.72 23.37
N THR A 167 27.21 6.67 22.55
CA THR A 167 28.10 5.49 22.60
C THR A 167 29.44 5.78 21.94
N ALA A 168 30.54 5.42 22.59
CA ALA A 168 31.89 5.51 22.03
C ALA A 168 32.07 4.48 20.91
N ARG A 169 32.19 4.93 19.64
CA ARG A 169 32.31 4.04 18.48
C ARG A 169 33.50 4.35 17.60
N TRP A 170 34.09 5.51 17.74
CA TRP A 170 35.21 5.93 16.87
C TRP A 170 36.44 6.36 17.64
N ILE A 171 37.58 6.20 17.02
CA ILE A 171 38.84 6.75 17.52
C ILE A 171 38.88 8.25 17.15
N PHE A 172 39.15 9.08 18.14
CA PHE A 172 39.37 10.50 17.91
C PHE A 172 40.75 10.73 17.30
N PRO A 173 40.88 11.26 16.07
CA PRO A 173 42.17 11.36 15.40
C PRO A 173 43.03 12.55 15.88
N GLY A 174 42.41 13.62 16.41
CA GLY A 174 43.05 14.91 16.64
C GLY A 174 43.42 15.66 15.34
N GLU A 175 44.13 16.75 15.45
CA GLU A 175 44.63 17.56 14.32
C GLU A 175 43.54 18.08 13.36
N ARG A 176 42.33 18.31 13.86
CA ARG A 176 41.20 18.87 13.08
C ARG A 176 41.34 20.35 12.84
N LYS A 177 42.10 21.05 13.72
CA LYS A 177 42.41 22.48 13.67
C LYS A 177 43.90 22.69 13.84
N ALA A 178 44.40 23.82 13.32
CA ALA A 178 45.78 24.19 13.55
C ALA A 178 46.11 24.32 15.04
N GLY A 179 47.15 23.64 15.51
CA GLY A 179 47.57 23.62 16.91
C GLY A 179 46.86 22.58 17.81
N GLU A 180 45.85 21.86 17.31
CA GLU A 180 45.23 20.76 18.04
C GLU A 180 46.17 19.56 18.09
N PRO A 181 46.40 18.92 19.28
CA PRO A 181 47.27 17.76 19.35
C PRO A 181 46.62 16.52 18.71
N LYS A 182 47.47 15.57 18.35
CA LYS A 182 47.00 14.24 17.89
C LYS A 182 46.14 13.56 18.97
N GLY A 183 45.17 12.76 18.53
CA GLY A 183 44.37 11.94 19.44
C GLY A 183 45.26 10.98 20.27
N PHE A 184 44.86 10.71 21.52
CA PHE A 184 45.62 9.96 22.49
C PHE A 184 46.06 8.58 21.95
N ALA A 185 45.15 7.73 21.52
CA ALA A 185 45.45 6.40 20.99
C ALA A 185 46.32 6.45 19.72
N ARG A 186 46.10 7.42 18.87
CA ARG A 186 46.88 7.64 17.66
C ARG A 186 48.33 7.99 18.01
N LYS A 187 48.52 8.96 18.89
CA LYS A 187 49.87 9.39 19.32
C LYS A 187 50.61 8.27 20.05
N ALA A 188 49.91 7.49 20.89
CA ALA A 188 50.51 6.34 21.59
C ALA A 188 51.03 5.29 20.61
N ALA A 189 50.27 4.98 19.55
CA ALA A 189 50.68 4.04 18.52
C ALA A 189 51.86 4.58 17.66
N GLU A 190 51.82 5.86 17.30
CA GLU A 190 52.92 6.51 16.52
C GLU A 190 54.24 6.52 17.33
N LEU A 191 54.19 6.83 18.64
CA LEU A 191 55.35 6.76 19.50
C LEU A 191 55.88 5.32 19.65
N ALA A 192 55.03 4.33 19.50
CA ALA A 192 55.40 2.94 19.39
C ALA A 192 55.89 2.49 18.01
N GLY A 193 56.01 3.42 17.02
CA GLY A 193 56.60 3.18 15.70
C GLY A 193 55.58 2.70 14.65
N VAL A 194 54.27 2.87 14.87
CA VAL A 194 53.22 2.49 13.92
C VAL A 194 52.65 3.73 13.20
N ASN A 195 52.56 3.66 11.87
CA ASN A 195 51.89 4.73 11.10
C ASN A 195 50.37 4.63 11.25
N THR A 196 49.74 5.74 11.58
CA THR A 196 48.29 5.82 11.81
C THR A 196 47.61 6.75 10.84
N PRO A 197 46.35 6.46 10.43
CA PRO A 197 45.58 7.34 9.57
C PRO A 197 45.17 8.62 10.32
N ALA A 198 45.12 9.74 9.62
CA ALA A 198 44.57 10.99 10.16
C ALA A 198 43.04 11.02 10.17
N ALA A 199 42.38 10.09 9.50
CA ALA A 199 40.94 9.99 9.46
C ALA A 199 40.35 9.38 10.76
N GLN A 200 39.14 9.78 11.10
CA GLN A 200 38.36 9.11 12.16
C GLN A 200 37.99 7.71 11.69
N VAL A 201 38.34 6.71 12.48
CA VAL A 201 38.05 5.29 12.18
C VAL A 201 37.22 4.66 13.30
N PRO A 202 36.34 3.70 12.99
CA PRO A 202 35.61 2.98 14.03
C PRO A 202 36.55 2.17 14.92
N ILE A 203 36.18 2.00 16.19
CA ILE A 203 36.93 1.16 17.15
C ILE A 203 36.69 -0.32 16.81
N ALA A 204 37.76 -1.07 16.54
CA ALA A 204 37.75 -2.51 16.47
C ALA A 204 37.87 -3.08 17.90
N TRP A 205 36.76 -3.22 18.59
CA TRP A 205 36.71 -3.72 19.95
C TRP A 205 37.39 -5.09 20.06
N LYS A 206 38.28 -5.24 21.01
CA LYS A 206 38.97 -6.51 21.28
C LYS A 206 38.11 -7.33 22.27
N PRO A 207 37.61 -8.52 21.87
CA PRO A 207 36.85 -9.38 22.76
C PRO A 207 37.74 -9.98 23.83
N GLN A 208 37.12 -10.44 24.93
CA GLN A 208 37.81 -11.18 25.98
C GLN A 208 38.23 -12.57 25.48
N PRO A 209 39.39 -13.10 25.90
CA PRO A 209 39.77 -14.48 25.61
C PRO A 209 38.78 -15.50 26.18
N ASP A 210 38.33 -15.25 27.41
CA ASP A 210 37.40 -16.06 28.19
C ASP A 210 36.68 -15.19 29.24
N SER A 211 35.81 -15.76 30.03
CA SER A 211 35.02 -15.03 31.04
C SER A 211 35.84 -14.48 32.23
N ALA A 212 37.08 -14.97 32.45
CA ALA A 212 37.95 -14.58 33.56
C ALA A 212 39.06 -13.61 33.13
N THR A 213 39.45 -13.62 31.86
CA THR A 213 40.61 -12.87 31.37
C THR A 213 40.15 -11.60 30.63
N GLN A 214 40.68 -10.45 31.07
CA GLN A 214 40.41 -9.17 30.39
C GLN A 214 41.18 -9.05 29.06
N PRO A 215 40.73 -8.21 28.10
CA PRO A 215 41.43 -7.99 26.83
C PRO A 215 42.85 -7.42 27.01
N PHE A 216 43.10 -6.74 28.10
CA PHE A 216 44.38 -6.11 28.48
C PHE A 216 44.78 -6.53 29.89
N ALA A 217 46.08 -6.60 30.14
CA ALA A 217 46.62 -6.76 31.50
C ALA A 217 46.44 -5.44 32.28
N ILE A 218 45.73 -5.49 33.40
CA ILE A 218 45.41 -4.34 34.23
C ILE A 218 46.01 -4.56 35.61
N TYR A 219 46.84 -3.64 36.04
CA TYR A 219 47.47 -3.67 37.35
C TYR A 219 47.21 -2.37 38.11
N PRO A 220 46.93 -2.42 39.42
CA PRO A 220 46.82 -1.20 40.23
C PRO A 220 48.12 -0.38 40.19
N ALA A 221 47.99 0.92 39.89
CA ALA A 221 49.15 1.79 39.68
C ALA A 221 50.10 1.84 40.89
N HIS A 222 49.57 1.76 42.11
CA HIS A 222 50.34 1.74 43.36
C HIS A 222 51.15 0.47 43.58
N LEU A 223 50.85 -0.62 42.87
CA LEU A 223 51.61 -1.89 42.96
C LEU A 223 52.69 -2.01 41.88
N VAL A 224 52.70 -1.13 40.88
CA VAL A 224 53.66 -1.21 39.74
C VAL A 224 55.10 -1.37 40.22
N ALA A 225 55.51 -0.68 41.28
CA ALA A 225 56.87 -0.76 41.79
C ALA A 225 57.25 -2.18 42.27
N THR A 226 56.31 -2.95 42.76
CA THR A 226 56.54 -4.30 43.35
C THR A 226 56.39 -5.43 42.33
N LEU A 227 55.79 -5.14 41.15
CA LEU A 227 55.55 -6.13 40.10
C LEU A 227 56.83 -6.40 39.28
N PRO A 228 56.95 -7.59 38.63
CA PRO A 228 58.09 -7.92 37.80
C PRO A 228 58.30 -6.95 36.61
N ASP A 229 59.56 -6.56 36.35
CA ASP A 229 59.90 -5.65 35.27
C ASP A 229 59.47 -6.18 33.88
N ALA A 230 59.59 -7.50 33.69
CA ALA A 230 59.17 -8.18 32.46
C ALA A 230 57.69 -7.96 32.07
N TRP A 231 56.81 -7.57 32.99
CA TRP A 231 55.42 -7.29 32.70
C TRP A 231 55.22 -5.93 31.99
N PHE A 232 56.20 -5.04 32.11
CA PHE A 232 56.18 -3.68 31.52
C PHE A 232 57.21 -3.48 30.40
N ALA A 233 58.29 -4.28 30.43
CA ALA A 233 59.36 -4.15 29.47
C ALA A 233 58.90 -4.33 28.02
N GLY A 234 59.22 -3.35 27.16
CA GLY A 234 58.84 -3.35 25.75
C GLY A 234 57.34 -3.09 25.46
N LYS A 235 56.54 -2.81 26.49
CA LYS A 235 55.08 -2.60 26.38
C LYS A 235 54.71 -1.12 26.27
N VAL A 236 53.58 -0.83 25.63
CA VAL A 236 52.88 0.45 25.76
C VAL A 236 52.10 0.44 27.05
N VAL A 237 52.49 1.28 28.00
CA VAL A 237 51.87 1.34 29.33
C VAL A 237 50.92 2.54 29.36
N LEU A 238 49.64 2.27 29.47
CA LEU A 238 48.62 3.30 29.65
C LEU A 238 48.42 3.51 31.16
N VAL A 239 48.47 4.74 31.60
CA VAL A 239 48.25 5.13 33.01
C VAL A 239 47.00 6.01 33.07
N GLY A 240 45.97 5.60 33.75
CA GLY A 240 44.74 6.38 33.86
C GLY A 240 43.74 5.85 34.88
N GLY A 241 42.69 6.56 35.06
CA GLY A 241 41.62 6.26 36.03
C GLY A 241 40.78 5.03 35.64
N VAL A 242 40.68 4.08 36.58
CA VAL A 242 39.69 2.99 36.55
C VAL A 242 38.87 3.11 37.85
N LEU A 243 37.99 4.11 37.84
CA LEU A 243 37.18 4.48 38.99
C LEU A 243 35.71 4.11 38.74
N SER A 244 34.94 3.92 39.83
CA SER A 244 33.56 3.45 39.72
C SER A 244 32.57 4.47 39.13
N ILE A 245 32.84 5.76 39.27
CA ILE A 245 31.87 6.81 38.92
C ILE A 245 32.46 7.82 37.92
N VAL A 246 33.77 7.99 37.82
CA VAL A 246 34.43 9.03 37.07
C VAL A 246 34.91 8.49 35.72
N ASP A 247 34.82 9.32 34.66
CA ASP A 247 35.31 9.07 33.29
C ASP A 247 34.81 7.74 32.72
N ARG A 248 33.48 7.57 32.74
CA ARG A 248 32.84 6.39 32.18
C ARG A 248 32.03 6.72 30.95
N HIS A 249 32.21 5.92 29.94
CA HIS A 249 31.57 6.13 28.64
C HIS A 249 30.82 4.87 28.21
N ARG A 250 29.63 5.09 27.68
CA ARG A 250 28.83 4.01 27.08
C ARG A 250 29.56 3.43 25.87
N THR A 251 29.60 2.09 25.79
CA THR A 251 30.24 1.34 24.69
C THR A 251 29.19 0.47 23.97
N PRO A 252 29.49 -0.09 22.77
CA PRO A 252 28.64 -1.08 22.11
C PRO A 252 28.26 -2.28 22.99
N LEU A 253 29.07 -2.60 23.97
CA LEU A 253 28.83 -3.72 24.88
C LEU A 253 27.68 -3.46 25.87
N ALA A 254 27.28 -2.20 26.06
CA ALA A 254 26.18 -1.81 26.95
C ALA A 254 24.80 -2.39 26.52
N ASN A 255 24.63 -2.79 25.27
CA ASN A 255 23.41 -3.45 24.81
C ASN A 255 23.28 -4.92 25.24
N VAL A 256 24.36 -5.52 25.77
CA VAL A 256 24.40 -6.91 26.23
C VAL A 256 24.79 -7.01 27.69
N TYR A 257 25.65 -6.10 28.18
CA TYR A 257 26.20 -6.12 29.53
C TYR A 257 25.84 -4.85 30.29
N ASP A 258 25.23 -5.01 31.45
CA ASP A 258 24.87 -3.94 32.38
C ASP A 258 25.91 -3.76 33.50
N ASP A 259 27.17 -4.01 33.18
CA ASP A 259 28.32 -3.89 34.09
C ASP A 259 29.38 -2.94 33.55
N ASP A 260 30.59 -2.99 34.12
CA ASP A 260 31.74 -2.18 33.69
C ASP A 260 32.12 -2.32 32.22
N ARG A 261 31.67 -3.38 31.52
CA ARG A 261 31.86 -3.56 30.09
C ARG A 261 30.94 -2.65 29.27
N GLY A 262 29.74 -2.44 29.77
CA GLY A 262 28.76 -1.52 29.12
C GLY A 262 29.15 -0.06 29.29
N ASN A 263 29.59 0.33 30.49
CA ASN A 263 30.05 1.67 30.79
C ASN A 263 31.54 1.62 31.19
N MET A 264 32.39 1.74 30.20
CA MET A 264 33.81 1.50 30.26
C MET A 264 34.60 2.75 30.68
N PRO A 265 35.62 2.64 31.53
CA PRO A 265 36.55 3.74 31.80
C PRO A 265 37.24 4.23 30.52
N GLY A 266 37.46 5.54 30.40
CA GLY A 266 38.05 6.16 29.20
C GLY A 266 39.42 5.55 28.85
N ILE A 267 40.26 5.29 29.80
CA ILE A 267 41.58 4.65 29.58
C ILE A 267 41.47 3.26 28.94
N ILE A 268 40.45 2.47 29.27
CA ILE A 268 40.24 1.17 28.63
C ILE A 268 39.79 1.32 27.19
N ILE A 269 38.96 2.32 26.89
CA ILE A 269 38.58 2.67 25.51
C ILE A 269 39.81 3.09 24.70
N GLN A 270 40.66 3.92 25.30
CA GLN A 270 41.95 4.30 24.69
C GLN A 270 42.86 3.09 24.46
N ALA A 271 42.82 2.08 25.38
CA ALA A 271 43.54 0.83 25.18
C ALA A 271 43.03 0.03 23.97
N HIS A 272 41.73 -0.11 23.81
CA HIS A 272 41.13 -0.73 22.60
C HIS A 272 41.54 -0.01 21.31
N ALA A 273 41.50 1.32 21.30
CA ALA A 273 41.90 2.15 20.18
C ALA A 273 43.40 2.04 19.86
N THR A 274 44.24 2.07 20.90
CA THR A 274 45.72 1.91 20.76
C THR A 274 46.07 0.52 20.24
N ALA A 275 45.45 -0.53 20.83
CA ALA A 275 45.66 -1.92 20.42
C ALA A 275 45.27 -2.15 18.95
N GLN A 276 44.20 -1.50 18.51
CA GLN A 276 43.76 -1.57 17.10
C GLN A 276 44.88 -1.14 16.16
N TYR A 277 45.54 -0.04 16.45
CA TYR A 277 46.65 0.45 15.63
C TYR A 277 47.90 -0.45 15.71
N LEU A 278 48.26 -0.88 16.92
CA LEU A 278 49.44 -1.75 17.13
C LEU A 278 49.27 -3.13 16.47
N GLU A 279 48.09 -3.71 16.57
CA GLU A 279 47.77 -5.03 16.02
C GLU A 279 47.33 -4.99 14.55
N GLY A 280 47.22 -3.80 13.94
CA GLY A 280 46.75 -3.60 12.55
C GLY A 280 45.33 -4.06 12.32
N ARG A 281 44.50 -4.13 13.37
CA ARG A 281 43.12 -4.56 13.27
C ARG A 281 42.26 -3.51 12.57
N GLN A 282 41.36 -3.97 11.74
CA GLN A 282 40.36 -3.12 11.11
C GLN A 282 38.98 -3.36 11.72
N ALA A 283 38.25 -2.29 11.95
CA ALA A 283 36.85 -2.42 12.33
C ALA A 283 36.04 -2.97 11.16
N LEU A 284 35.19 -3.94 11.46
CA LEU A 284 34.35 -4.63 10.48
C LEU A 284 33.11 -3.80 10.08
N SER A 285 33.27 -2.48 9.90
CA SER A 285 32.16 -1.62 9.50
C SER A 285 31.81 -1.84 8.03
N PRO A 286 30.52 -1.78 7.65
CA PRO A 286 30.12 -1.96 6.27
C PRO A 286 30.60 -0.81 5.39
N GLY A 287 31.36 -1.11 4.33
CA GLY A 287 31.73 -0.15 3.31
C GLY A 287 30.53 0.26 2.44
N LEU A 288 30.63 1.41 1.76
CA LEU A 288 29.56 1.91 0.89
C LEU A 288 29.10 0.87 -0.17
N ALA A 289 30.06 0.13 -0.75
CA ALA A 289 29.75 -0.92 -1.73
C ALA A 289 28.89 -2.04 -1.14
N SER A 290 29.15 -2.44 0.12
CA SER A 290 28.36 -3.47 0.81
C SER A 290 26.97 -2.96 1.17
N VAL A 291 26.85 -1.68 1.57
CA VAL A 291 25.55 -1.05 1.86
C VAL A 291 24.67 -1.01 0.60
N LEU A 292 25.20 -0.48 -0.49
CA LEU A 292 24.45 -0.37 -1.74
C LEU A 292 24.19 -1.73 -2.39
N GLY A 293 25.18 -2.64 -2.33
CA GLY A 293 25.06 -3.99 -2.90
C GLY A 293 24.00 -4.83 -2.21
N THR A 294 23.99 -4.85 -0.87
CA THR A 294 22.97 -5.62 -0.10
C THR A 294 21.58 -4.99 -0.22
N ALA A 295 21.47 -3.66 -0.18
CA ALA A 295 20.21 -2.97 -0.42
C ALA A 295 19.65 -3.23 -1.83
N GLY A 296 20.51 -3.20 -2.85
CA GLY A 296 20.13 -3.52 -4.23
C GLY A 296 19.71 -4.98 -4.42
N ALA A 297 20.41 -5.92 -3.78
CA ALA A 297 20.08 -7.34 -3.83
C ALA A 297 18.71 -7.63 -3.17
N LEU A 298 18.44 -7.04 -2.01
CA LEU A 298 17.15 -7.20 -1.35
C LEU A 298 16.02 -6.48 -2.10
N ALA A 299 16.28 -5.30 -2.69
CA ALA A 299 15.31 -4.64 -3.57
C ALA A 299 14.97 -5.49 -4.79
N LEU A 300 15.96 -6.14 -5.41
CA LEU A 300 15.75 -7.06 -6.51
C LEU A 300 14.85 -8.26 -6.09
N LEU A 301 15.13 -8.87 -4.93
CA LEU A 301 14.28 -9.94 -4.39
C LEU A 301 12.85 -9.46 -4.16
N GLY A 302 12.66 -8.24 -3.62
CA GLY A 302 11.33 -7.67 -3.45
C GLY A 302 10.59 -7.46 -4.77
N VAL A 303 11.28 -6.97 -5.80
CA VAL A 303 10.71 -6.85 -7.15
C VAL A 303 10.35 -8.23 -7.72
N LEU A 304 11.22 -9.24 -7.59
CA LEU A 304 10.95 -10.59 -8.08
C LEU A 304 9.72 -11.22 -7.39
N ILE A 305 9.61 -11.07 -6.06
CA ILE A 305 8.43 -11.53 -5.31
C ILE A 305 7.17 -10.80 -5.79
N GLY A 306 7.21 -9.48 -5.95
CA GLY A 306 6.10 -8.67 -6.43
C GLY A 306 5.63 -9.06 -7.84
N LEU A 307 6.56 -9.45 -8.72
CA LEU A 307 6.25 -9.92 -10.07
C LEU A 307 5.49 -11.25 -10.11
N LEU A 308 5.52 -12.07 -9.04
CA LEU A 308 4.77 -13.32 -8.96
C LEU A 308 3.25 -13.12 -8.87
N LYS A 309 2.78 -11.92 -8.51
CA LYS A 309 1.35 -11.53 -8.47
C LYS A 309 0.45 -12.46 -7.63
N LYS A 310 1.00 -13.08 -6.59
CA LYS A 310 0.25 -14.02 -5.72
C LYS A 310 -0.57 -13.34 -4.60
N GLY A 311 -0.65 -12.01 -4.62
CA GLY A 311 -1.40 -11.23 -3.63
C GLY A 311 -0.56 -10.78 -2.42
N ILE A 312 -1.13 -9.83 -1.65
CA ILE A 312 -0.42 -9.15 -0.57
C ILE A 312 0.02 -10.10 0.56
N ALA A 313 -0.82 -11.07 0.92
CA ALA A 313 -0.50 -12.04 1.98
C ALA A 313 0.74 -12.87 1.62
N PHE A 314 0.85 -13.36 0.38
CA PHE A 314 2.03 -14.06 -0.10
C PHE A 314 3.27 -13.15 -0.09
N ASN A 315 3.16 -11.91 -0.56
CA ASN A 315 4.26 -10.95 -0.59
C ASN A 315 4.81 -10.68 0.82
N VAL A 316 3.91 -10.52 1.82
CA VAL A 316 4.29 -10.31 3.22
C VAL A 316 5.00 -11.55 3.79
N ILE A 317 4.45 -12.75 3.62
CA ILE A 317 5.04 -13.99 4.13
C ILE A 317 6.41 -14.25 3.48
N ALA A 318 6.50 -14.12 2.16
CA ALA A 318 7.76 -14.30 1.44
C ALA A 318 8.80 -13.24 1.85
N GLY A 319 8.38 -11.97 1.99
CA GLY A 319 9.23 -10.89 2.47
C GLY A 319 9.78 -11.15 3.87
N LEU A 320 8.93 -11.55 4.81
CA LEU A 320 9.35 -11.94 6.17
C LEU A 320 10.32 -13.12 6.17
N GLY A 321 10.10 -14.11 5.30
CA GLY A 321 11.03 -15.22 5.11
C GLY A 321 12.41 -14.77 4.63
N VAL A 322 12.46 -13.87 3.65
CA VAL A 322 13.73 -13.28 3.17
C VAL A 322 14.43 -12.50 4.28
N ILE A 323 13.69 -11.69 5.05
CA ILE A 323 14.24 -10.93 6.18
C ILE A 323 14.84 -11.89 7.22
N ALA A 324 14.12 -12.93 7.61
CA ALA A 324 14.58 -13.91 8.59
C ALA A 324 15.89 -14.57 8.14
N VAL A 325 15.97 -15.02 6.89
CA VAL A 325 17.19 -15.62 6.32
C VAL A 325 18.34 -14.61 6.27
N PHE A 326 18.06 -13.38 5.84
CA PHE A 326 19.08 -12.33 5.73
C PHE A 326 19.65 -11.93 7.10
N TRP A 327 18.78 -11.72 8.10
CA TRP A 327 19.19 -11.39 9.47
C TRP A 327 19.96 -12.52 10.12
N THR A 328 19.46 -13.76 10.02
CA THR A 328 20.16 -14.94 10.55
C THR A 328 21.51 -15.12 9.87
N GLY A 329 21.57 -14.98 8.54
CA GLY A 329 22.82 -15.05 7.78
C GLY A 329 23.80 -13.93 8.13
N GLY A 330 23.32 -12.70 8.35
CA GLY A 330 24.15 -11.57 8.76
C GLY A 330 24.68 -11.66 10.19
N MET A 331 23.89 -12.23 11.10
CA MET A 331 24.31 -12.50 12.48
C MET A 331 25.31 -13.65 12.56
N LEU A 332 24.97 -14.81 12.00
CA LEU A 332 25.83 -15.98 12.01
C LEU A 332 27.12 -15.76 11.20
N GLY A 333 27.02 -15.12 10.03
CA GLY A 333 28.20 -14.81 9.22
C GLY A 333 29.24 -13.99 9.99
N PHE A 334 28.80 -13.02 10.80
CA PHE A 334 29.69 -12.23 11.63
C PHE A 334 30.43 -13.09 12.68
N SER A 335 29.77 -14.06 13.30
CA SER A 335 30.41 -14.97 14.26
C SER A 335 31.50 -15.88 13.63
N TYR A 336 31.43 -16.07 12.32
CA TYR A 336 32.47 -16.77 11.54
C TYR A 336 33.51 -15.83 10.91
N GLY A 337 33.53 -14.56 11.32
CA GLY A 337 34.54 -13.57 10.87
C GLY A 337 34.23 -12.91 9.52
N LEU A 338 33.03 -13.04 8.97
CA LEU A 338 32.64 -12.27 7.81
C LEU A 338 32.45 -10.79 8.13
N PRO A 339 32.64 -9.88 7.16
CA PRO A 339 32.40 -8.47 7.35
C PRO A 339 31.00 -8.17 7.88
N MET A 340 30.89 -7.14 8.70
CA MET A 340 29.60 -6.68 9.21
C MET A 340 28.73 -6.19 8.06
N LEU A 341 27.61 -6.88 7.79
CA LEU A 341 26.64 -6.46 6.80
C LEU A 341 25.62 -5.49 7.45
N PRO A 342 25.19 -4.44 6.76
CA PRO A 342 24.06 -3.63 7.22
C PRO A 342 22.80 -4.49 7.19
N LEU A 343 21.94 -4.36 8.21
CA LEU A 343 20.71 -5.17 8.30
C LEU A 343 19.44 -4.35 8.08
N VAL A 344 19.36 -3.18 8.67
CA VAL A 344 18.14 -2.36 8.65
C VAL A 344 17.91 -1.73 7.28
N GLY A 345 18.93 -1.12 6.69
CA GLY A 345 18.83 -0.51 5.37
C GLY A 345 18.35 -1.47 4.28
N PRO A 346 19.01 -2.64 4.08
CA PRO A 346 18.55 -3.64 3.11
C PRO A 346 17.15 -4.18 3.39
N THR A 347 16.78 -4.38 4.67
CA THR A 347 15.42 -4.79 5.04
C THR A 347 14.38 -3.75 4.60
N LEU A 348 14.67 -2.48 4.83
CA LEU A 348 13.81 -1.38 4.38
C LEU A 348 13.72 -1.33 2.84
N SER A 349 14.82 -1.59 2.14
CA SER A 349 14.88 -1.66 0.69
C SER A 349 13.95 -2.77 0.12
N LEU A 350 13.95 -3.96 0.75
CA LEU A 350 13.03 -5.05 0.42
C LEU A 350 11.56 -4.61 0.62
N ALA A 351 11.24 -4.03 1.78
CA ALA A 351 9.88 -3.60 2.11
C ALA A 351 9.38 -2.52 1.14
N LEU A 352 10.21 -1.52 0.83
CA LEU A 352 9.90 -0.45 -0.12
C LEU A 352 9.68 -1.00 -1.53
N SER A 353 10.55 -1.90 -2.00
CA SER A 353 10.42 -2.48 -3.34
C SER A 353 9.16 -3.34 -3.48
N LEU A 354 8.80 -4.14 -2.46
CA LEU A 354 7.54 -4.89 -2.41
C LEU A 354 6.34 -3.96 -2.46
N TRP A 355 6.33 -2.91 -1.63
CA TRP A 355 5.25 -1.93 -1.60
C TRP A 355 5.10 -1.18 -2.93
N MET A 356 6.22 -0.71 -3.52
CA MET A 356 6.21 0.00 -4.81
C MET A 356 5.66 -0.90 -5.92
N MET A 357 6.07 -2.17 -5.95
CA MET A 357 5.57 -3.13 -6.95
C MET A 357 4.07 -3.41 -6.78
N ASP A 358 3.58 -3.57 -5.55
CA ASP A 358 2.14 -3.77 -5.28
C ASP A 358 1.30 -2.56 -5.73
N VAL A 359 1.76 -1.34 -5.43
CA VAL A 359 1.09 -0.10 -5.88
C VAL A 359 1.09 0.01 -7.41
N LEU A 360 2.22 -0.24 -8.07
CA LEU A 360 2.34 -0.10 -9.52
C LEU A 360 1.52 -1.15 -10.27
N LEU A 361 1.60 -2.42 -9.88
CA LEU A 361 0.86 -3.51 -10.52
C LEU A 361 -0.63 -3.46 -10.18
N GLY A 362 -0.98 -3.25 -8.92
CA GLY A 362 -2.38 -3.14 -8.48
C GLY A 362 -3.10 -1.92 -9.04
N SER A 363 -2.40 -0.82 -9.33
CA SER A 363 -2.99 0.35 -9.98
C SER A 363 -3.32 0.09 -11.45
N ALA A 364 -2.50 -0.67 -12.15
CA ALA A 364 -2.72 -1.04 -13.55
C ALA A 364 -3.94 -1.97 -13.71
N GLU A 365 -4.08 -2.98 -12.85
CA GLU A 365 -5.24 -3.89 -12.85
C GLU A 365 -6.54 -3.15 -12.46
N ARG A 366 -6.49 -2.28 -11.45
CA ARG A 366 -7.65 -1.44 -11.07
C ARG A 366 -8.08 -0.48 -12.17
N LYS A 367 -7.15 0.12 -12.91
CA LYS A 367 -7.46 0.97 -14.07
C LYS A 367 -8.10 0.17 -15.21
N GLN A 368 -7.58 -1.00 -15.52
CA GLN A 368 -8.13 -1.87 -16.56
C GLN A 368 -9.53 -2.37 -16.17
N ARG A 369 -9.74 -2.76 -14.91
CA ARG A 369 -11.03 -3.18 -14.37
C ARG A 369 -12.07 -2.05 -14.43
N LYS A 370 -11.69 -0.83 -14.00
CA LYS A 370 -12.55 0.37 -14.10
C LYS A 370 -12.85 0.78 -15.54
N PHE A 371 -11.90 0.64 -16.46
CA PHE A 371 -12.11 0.93 -17.87
C PHE A 371 -13.11 -0.07 -18.49
N VAL A 372 -12.96 -1.36 -18.23
CA VAL A 372 -13.90 -2.39 -18.68
C VAL A 372 -15.28 -2.15 -18.06
N GLN A 373 -15.36 -1.93 -16.75
CA GLN A 373 -16.63 -1.58 -16.08
C GLN A 373 -17.28 -0.35 -16.69
N GLY A 374 -16.55 0.74 -16.90
CA GLY A 374 -17.09 1.98 -17.48
C GLY A 374 -17.50 1.88 -18.93
N ALA A 375 -16.86 1.02 -19.72
CA ALA A 375 -17.25 0.78 -21.12
C ALA A 375 -18.54 -0.06 -21.22
N PHE A 376 -18.70 -1.07 -20.37
CA PHE A 376 -19.86 -1.97 -20.38
C PHE A 376 -21.06 -1.40 -19.61
N SER A 377 -20.87 -0.55 -18.60
CA SER A 377 -21.99 0.04 -17.83
C SER A 377 -22.90 0.96 -18.63
N ARG A 378 -22.50 1.35 -19.84
CA ARG A 378 -23.36 2.11 -20.78
C ARG A 378 -24.32 1.22 -21.57
N TYR A 379 -24.06 -0.08 -21.65
CA TYR A 379 -24.82 -1.02 -22.47
C TYR A 379 -25.54 -2.06 -21.63
N VAL A 380 -25.11 -2.27 -20.40
CA VAL A 380 -25.63 -3.34 -19.53
C VAL A 380 -25.81 -2.79 -18.11
N SER A 381 -26.82 -3.29 -17.40
CA SER A 381 -27.06 -2.83 -16.02
C SER A 381 -25.82 -3.08 -15.11
N PRO A 382 -25.63 -2.26 -14.07
CA PRO A 382 -24.50 -2.43 -13.13
C PRO A 382 -24.42 -3.84 -12.52
N ALA A 383 -25.54 -4.50 -12.30
CA ALA A 383 -25.60 -5.87 -11.78
C ALA A 383 -24.97 -6.90 -12.73
N VAL A 384 -25.19 -6.73 -14.02
CA VAL A 384 -24.60 -7.58 -15.07
C VAL A 384 -23.09 -7.37 -15.18
N VAL A 385 -22.66 -6.11 -15.12
CA VAL A 385 -21.24 -5.78 -15.19
C VAL A 385 -20.49 -6.40 -14.00
N ASN A 386 -21.09 -6.35 -12.80
CA ASN A 386 -20.50 -6.97 -11.61
C ASN A 386 -20.38 -8.48 -11.76
N GLN A 387 -21.42 -9.15 -12.25
CA GLN A 387 -21.40 -10.60 -12.48
C GLN A 387 -20.37 -11.02 -13.55
N LEU A 388 -20.21 -10.24 -14.62
CA LEU A 388 -19.19 -10.49 -15.66
C LEU A 388 -17.76 -10.28 -15.13
N VAL A 389 -17.58 -9.35 -14.19
CA VAL A 389 -16.30 -9.12 -13.53
C VAL A 389 -15.95 -10.22 -12.54
N GLU A 390 -16.95 -10.77 -11.86
CA GLU A 390 -16.76 -11.87 -10.90
C GLU A 390 -16.57 -13.23 -11.60
N ASN A 391 -17.24 -13.44 -12.75
CA ASN A 391 -17.19 -14.66 -13.51
C ASN A 391 -16.90 -14.39 -15.01
N PRO A 392 -15.65 -14.13 -15.39
CA PRO A 392 -15.27 -13.86 -16.79
C PRO A 392 -15.59 -15.01 -17.77
N ASP A 393 -15.67 -16.25 -17.28
CA ASP A 393 -16.03 -17.44 -18.07
C ASP A 393 -17.51 -17.49 -18.46
N SER A 394 -18.37 -16.65 -17.86
CA SER A 394 -19.78 -16.51 -18.25
C SER A 394 -19.98 -15.81 -19.61
N LEU A 395 -18.93 -15.26 -20.20
CA LEU A 395 -18.88 -14.69 -21.56
C LEU A 395 -18.82 -15.75 -22.68
N ARG A 396 -19.04 -17.03 -22.38
CA ARG A 396 -19.04 -18.05 -23.45
C ARG A 396 -20.20 -17.80 -24.42
N ILE A 397 -19.94 -18.04 -25.71
CA ILE A 397 -20.96 -18.07 -26.77
C ILE A 397 -21.83 -19.30 -26.52
N SER A 398 -22.80 -19.19 -25.61
CA SER A 398 -23.78 -20.22 -25.31
C SER A 398 -25.08 -19.55 -24.92
N GLY A 399 -26.13 -19.85 -25.68
CA GLY A 399 -27.47 -19.41 -25.34
C GLY A 399 -28.10 -20.35 -24.29
N GLU A 400 -28.74 -19.79 -23.27
CA GLU A 400 -29.54 -20.51 -22.28
C GLU A 400 -31.03 -20.34 -22.62
N ARG A 401 -31.78 -21.44 -22.64
CA ARG A 401 -33.24 -21.37 -22.79
C ARG A 401 -33.87 -21.02 -21.46
N ARG A 402 -34.55 -19.89 -21.41
CA ARG A 402 -35.16 -19.35 -20.19
C ARG A 402 -36.52 -18.75 -20.53
N GLU A 403 -37.43 -18.73 -19.57
CA GLU A 403 -38.69 -17.98 -19.68
C GLU A 403 -38.39 -16.51 -19.41
N LEU A 404 -38.72 -15.64 -20.37
CA LEU A 404 -38.38 -14.21 -20.35
C LEU A 404 -39.62 -13.38 -20.58
N SER A 405 -39.67 -12.18 -19.99
CA SER A 405 -40.67 -11.18 -20.35
C SER A 405 -40.03 -10.07 -21.17
N PHE A 406 -40.76 -9.62 -22.16
CA PHE A 406 -40.31 -8.57 -23.10
C PHE A 406 -41.30 -7.39 -23.07
N ILE A 407 -40.72 -6.17 -23.17
CA ILE A 407 -41.48 -4.97 -23.53
C ILE A 407 -40.86 -4.46 -24.83
N PHE A 408 -41.71 -4.24 -25.82
CA PHE A 408 -41.39 -3.47 -27.01
C PHE A 408 -42.17 -2.16 -26.99
N THR A 409 -41.51 -1.07 -27.39
CA THR A 409 -42.14 0.24 -27.50
C THR A 409 -41.98 0.78 -28.93
N ASP A 410 -42.87 1.65 -29.33
CA ASP A 410 -42.80 2.40 -30.62
C ASP A 410 -43.56 3.72 -30.49
N ILE A 411 -43.03 4.79 -31.10
CA ILE A 411 -43.68 6.11 -31.09
C ILE A 411 -44.51 6.27 -32.37
N GLU A 412 -45.80 6.50 -32.23
CA GLU A 412 -46.68 6.71 -33.35
C GLU A 412 -46.27 7.90 -34.19
N GLY A 413 -46.12 7.68 -35.53
CA GLY A 413 -45.79 8.75 -36.47
C GLY A 413 -44.38 9.32 -36.33
N PHE A 414 -43.43 8.61 -35.68
CA PHE A 414 -42.05 9.07 -35.51
C PHE A 414 -41.37 9.36 -36.84
N THR A 415 -41.58 8.57 -37.88
CA THR A 415 -41.06 8.83 -39.22
C THR A 415 -41.46 10.21 -39.72
N THR A 416 -42.73 10.57 -39.57
CA THR A 416 -43.24 11.91 -39.96
C THR A 416 -42.64 13.01 -39.07
N LEU A 417 -42.44 12.74 -37.79
CA LEU A 417 -41.80 13.67 -36.87
C LEU A 417 -40.34 13.91 -37.30
N SER A 418 -39.62 12.86 -37.70
CA SER A 418 -38.21 12.93 -38.10
C SER A 418 -38.01 13.72 -39.42
N GLU A 419 -39.03 13.79 -40.28
CA GLU A 419 -39.02 14.61 -41.49
C GLU A 419 -39.27 16.10 -41.20
N LYS A 420 -39.96 16.42 -40.10
CA LYS A 420 -40.33 17.79 -39.74
C LYS A 420 -39.30 18.52 -38.87
N LEU A 421 -38.50 17.81 -38.12
CA LEU A 421 -37.52 18.39 -37.21
C LEU A 421 -36.11 18.40 -37.84
N SER A 422 -35.25 19.35 -37.42
CA SER A 422 -33.82 19.26 -37.73
C SER A 422 -33.20 18.05 -37.03
N SER A 423 -32.13 17.48 -37.60
CA SER A 423 -31.47 16.30 -37.06
C SER A 423 -30.99 16.51 -35.62
N GLU A 424 -30.52 17.72 -35.31
CA GLU A 424 -30.06 18.11 -33.98
C GLU A 424 -31.22 18.12 -32.96
N LYS A 425 -32.36 18.73 -33.35
CA LYS A 425 -33.54 18.81 -32.47
C LYS A 425 -34.19 17.45 -32.29
N LEU A 426 -34.27 16.63 -33.35
CA LEU A 426 -34.72 15.25 -33.26
C LEU A 426 -33.87 14.44 -32.28
N ALA A 427 -32.52 14.55 -32.37
CA ALA A 427 -31.61 13.86 -31.47
C ALA A 427 -31.77 14.32 -30.01
N GLU A 428 -31.96 15.63 -29.77
CA GLU A 428 -32.23 16.18 -28.44
C GLU A 428 -33.50 15.57 -27.82
N VAL A 429 -34.59 15.60 -28.55
CA VAL A 429 -35.90 15.09 -28.11
C VAL A 429 -35.88 13.58 -27.89
N LEU A 430 -35.28 12.84 -28.83
CA LEU A 430 -35.19 11.38 -28.73
C LEU A 430 -34.30 10.97 -27.56
N ASN A 431 -33.15 11.60 -27.35
CA ASN A 431 -32.28 11.30 -26.23
C ASN A 431 -32.99 11.56 -24.88
N ALA A 432 -33.68 12.69 -24.73
CA ALA A 432 -34.43 13.01 -23.52
C ALA A 432 -35.56 12.00 -23.24
N TYR A 433 -36.24 11.53 -24.30
CA TYR A 433 -37.25 10.48 -24.22
C TYR A 433 -36.65 9.14 -23.76
N LEU A 434 -35.55 8.73 -24.42
CA LEU A 434 -34.88 7.47 -24.14
C LEU A 434 -34.26 7.46 -22.73
N ASP A 435 -33.68 8.57 -22.26
CA ASP A 435 -33.11 8.69 -20.93
C ASP A 435 -34.16 8.45 -19.83
N GLY A 436 -35.33 9.06 -19.96
CA GLY A 436 -36.40 8.86 -18.98
C GLY A 436 -37.00 7.45 -19.03
N ALA A 437 -37.22 6.90 -20.24
CA ALA A 437 -37.70 5.54 -20.40
C ALA A 437 -36.70 4.51 -19.83
N CYS A 438 -35.41 4.67 -20.11
CA CYS A 438 -34.36 3.82 -19.57
C CYS A 438 -34.28 3.88 -18.04
N ALA A 439 -34.45 5.07 -17.44
CA ALA A 439 -34.46 5.23 -16.01
C ALA A 439 -35.61 4.44 -15.33
N ILE A 440 -36.80 4.37 -15.99
CA ILE A 440 -37.93 3.57 -15.53
C ILE A 440 -37.62 2.08 -15.66
N ILE A 441 -37.12 1.65 -16.81
CA ILE A 441 -36.74 0.26 -17.05
C ILE A 441 -35.74 -0.22 -15.98
N GLN A 442 -34.73 0.60 -15.68
CA GLN A 442 -33.70 0.28 -14.68
C GLN A 442 -34.29 0.21 -13.25
N ARG A 443 -35.24 1.09 -12.88
CA ARG A 443 -35.92 1.00 -11.56
C ARG A 443 -36.67 -0.31 -11.39
N HIS A 444 -37.24 -0.82 -12.47
CA HIS A 444 -37.89 -2.14 -12.48
C HIS A 444 -36.91 -3.29 -12.72
N GLU A 445 -35.60 -3.02 -12.71
CA GLU A 445 -34.55 -4.00 -12.97
C GLU A 445 -34.68 -4.72 -14.33
N GLY A 446 -35.28 -4.05 -15.31
CA GLY A 446 -35.30 -4.48 -16.70
C GLY A 446 -33.95 -4.22 -17.38
N MET A 447 -33.60 -5.05 -18.32
CA MET A 447 -32.43 -4.88 -19.18
C MET A 447 -32.86 -4.27 -20.51
N VAL A 448 -32.33 -3.09 -20.86
CA VAL A 448 -32.45 -2.55 -22.22
C VAL A 448 -31.57 -3.39 -23.13
N ASP A 449 -32.14 -4.09 -24.09
CA ASP A 449 -31.41 -4.88 -25.07
C ASP A 449 -30.82 -3.98 -26.17
N LYS A 450 -31.69 -3.27 -26.86
CA LYS A 450 -31.29 -2.35 -27.93
C LYS A 450 -32.39 -1.33 -28.23
N PHE A 451 -31.96 -0.26 -28.92
CA PHE A 451 -32.84 0.68 -29.55
C PHE A 451 -32.97 0.33 -31.06
N ILE A 452 -34.19 0.36 -31.59
CA ILE A 452 -34.50 0.09 -32.98
C ILE A 452 -35.19 1.35 -33.54
N GLY A 453 -34.37 2.34 -33.91
CA GLY A 453 -34.90 3.68 -34.17
C GLY A 453 -35.36 4.36 -32.88
N ASP A 454 -36.65 4.66 -32.79
CA ASP A 454 -37.33 5.17 -31.59
C ASP A 454 -37.88 4.09 -30.68
N ALA A 455 -37.85 2.84 -31.12
CA ALA A 455 -38.32 1.68 -30.35
C ALA A 455 -37.29 1.18 -29.33
N ILE A 456 -37.78 0.76 -28.20
CA ILE A 456 -36.98 0.15 -27.13
C ILE A 456 -37.35 -1.32 -26.98
N MET A 457 -36.35 -2.21 -27.04
CA MET A 457 -36.51 -3.60 -26.66
C MET A 457 -35.97 -3.80 -25.26
N THR A 458 -36.83 -4.28 -24.35
CA THR A 458 -36.49 -4.54 -22.95
C THR A 458 -36.73 -6.00 -22.60
N ILE A 459 -35.83 -6.57 -21.78
CA ILE A 459 -35.87 -7.96 -21.32
C ILE A 459 -35.91 -8.00 -19.78
N PHE A 460 -36.76 -8.86 -19.23
CA PHE A 460 -36.81 -9.18 -17.79
C PHE A 460 -36.49 -10.65 -17.59
N ASN A 461 -36.05 -11.04 -16.39
CA ASN A 461 -35.52 -12.36 -16.03
C ASN A 461 -34.17 -12.67 -16.70
N ALA A 462 -33.48 -11.64 -17.13
CA ALA A 462 -32.13 -11.72 -17.67
C ALA A 462 -31.37 -10.42 -17.42
N PRO A 463 -30.07 -10.51 -17.20
CA PRO A 463 -29.24 -11.69 -17.09
C PRO A 463 -29.42 -12.40 -15.75
N LEU A 464 -29.87 -11.69 -14.71
CA LEU A 464 -30.17 -12.25 -13.40
C LEU A 464 -31.59 -12.85 -13.36
N PRO A 465 -31.79 -14.00 -12.69
CA PRO A 465 -33.12 -14.57 -12.49
C PRO A 465 -34.01 -13.65 -11.63
N GLN A 466 -35.26 -13.48 -12.07
CA GLN A 466 -36.30 -12.68 -11.37
C GLN A 466 -37.58 -13.50 -11.27
N ALA A 467 -37.95 -13.90 -10.07
CA ALA A 467 -39.15 -14.74 -9.85
C ALA A 467 -40.47 -14.03 -10.23
N ASP A 468 -40.50 -12.70 -10.17
CA ASP A 468 -41.64 -11.83 -10.44
C ASP A 468 -41.52 -11.08 -11.77
N HIS A 469 -40.66 -11.53 -12.71
CA HIS A 469 -40.32 -10.83 -13.93
C HIS A 469 -41.55 -10.40 -14.77
N VAL A 470 -42.62 -11.21 -14.76
CA VAL A 470 -43.82 -10.93 -15.55
C VAL A 470 -44.59 -9.75 -14.95
N ALA A 471 -44.86 -9.79 -13.64
CA ALA A 471 -45.55 -8.69 -12.96
C ALA A 471 -44.70 -7.40 -12.97
N ARG A 472 -43.36 -7.53 -12.87
CA ARG A 472 -42.41 -6.43 -12.97
C ARG A 472 -42.45 -5.76 -14.34
N ALA A 473 -42.48 -6.55 -15.42
CA ALA A 473 -42.64 -6.03 -16.78
C ALA A 473 -43.93 -5.24 -16.98
N VAL A 474 -45.08 -5.73 -16.42
CA VAL A 474 -46.36 -5.01 -16.52
C VAL A 474 -46.34 -3.70 -15.74
N ARG A 475 -45.79 -3.71 -14.49
CA ARG A 475 -45.65 -2.47 -13.70
C ARG A 475 -44.74 -1.45 -14.39
N CYS A 476 -43.64 -1.93 -14.98
CA CYS A 476 -42.74 -1.10 -15.80
C CYS A 476 -43.50 -0.48 -17.00
N ALA A 477 -44.28 -1.27 -17.73
CA ALA A 477 -45.06 -0.80 -18.85
C ALA A 477 -46.10 0.27 -18.46
N LEU A 478 -46.78 0.11 -17.33
CA LEU A 478 -47.72 1.11 -16.79
C LEU A 478 -46.99 2.42 -16.40
N GLU A 479 -45.86 2.34 -15.75
CA GLU A 479 -45.07 3.52 -15.38
C GLU A 479 -44.46 4.20 -16.62
N MET A 480 -43.99 3.42 -17.61
CA MET A 480 -43.51 3.94 -18.89
C MET A 480 -44.64 4.65 -19.65
N ASP A 481 -45.85 4.11 -19.71
CA ASP A 481 -46.98 4.74 -20.36
C ASP A 481 -47.30 6.10 -19.72
N ALA A 482 -47.34 6.17 -18.40
CA ALA A 482 -47.54 7.46 -17.71
C ALA A 482 -46.47 8.48 -18.03
N TYR A 483 -45.18 8.08 -18.05
CA TYR A 483 -44.07 8.94 -18.42
C TYR A 483 -44.15 9.39 -19.89
N CYS A 484 -44.41 8.48 -20.80
CA CYS A 484 -44.48 8.78 -22.23
C CYS A 484 -45.60 9.77 -22.54
N GLU A 485 -46.77 9.63 -21.91
CA GLU A 485 -47.89 10.55 -22.07
C GLU A 485 -47.58 11.94 -21.48
N ASP A 486 -46.90 12.01 -20.34
CA ASP A 486 -46.45 13.29 -19.78
C ASP A 486 -45.40 13.94 -20.69
N PHE A 487 -44.43 13.15 -21.18
CA PHE A 487 -43.42 13.63 -22.11
C PHE A 487 -44.04 14.14 -23.42
N ARG A 488 -44.99 13.39 -24.00
CA ARG A 488 -45.74 13.78 -25.20
C ARG A 488 -46.47 15.12 -25.00
N LYS A 489 -47.17 15.27 -23.86
CA LYS A 489 -47.86 16.54 -23.55
C LYS A 489 -46.90 17.71 -23.45
N ARG A 490 -45.75 17.54 -22.84
CA ARG A 490 -44.70 18.58 -22.76
C ARG A 490 -44.13 18.95 -24.12
N GLN A 491 -43.89 17.96 -25.01
CA GLN A 491 -43.39 18.24 -26.35
C GLN A 491 -44.43 18.94 -27.22
N ASN A 492 -45.68 18.50 -27.14
CA ASN A 492 -46.78 19.14 -27.90
C ASN A 492 -47.03 20.58 -27.42
N ALA A 493 -46.80 20.91 -26.16
CA ALA A 493 -46.91 22.27 -25.62
C ALA A 493 -45.84 23.25 -26.18
N VAL A 494 -44.76 22.72 -26.78
CA VAL A 494 -43.70 23.50 -27.43
C VAL A 494 -43.67 23.26 -28.95
N ASP A 495 -44.81 22.97 -29.52
CA ASP A 495 -45.04 22.78 -30.98
C ASP A 495 -44.23 21.62 -31.62
N ILE A 496 -43.83 20.61 -30.83
CA ILE A 496 -43.23 19.38 -31.34
C ILE A 496 -44.33 18.29 -31.35
N PRO A 497 -44.93 17.95 -32.49
CA PRO A 497 -46.08 17.06 -32.56
C PRO A 497 -45.70 15.60 -32.37
N MET A 498 -45.45 15.22 -31.12
CA MET A 498 -45.06 13.85 -30.73
C MET A 498 -46.31 12.96 -30.61
N GLY A 499 -46.26 11.80 -31.25
CA GLY A 499 -47.31 10.79 -31.16
C GLY A 499 -47.33 10.03 -29.84
N GLN A 500 -48.33 9.17 -29.70
CA GLN A 500 -48.45 8.27 -28.52
C GLN A 500 -47.37 7.18 -28.57
N THR A 501 -46.84 6.79 -27.41
CA THR A 501 -46.00 5.60 -27.33
C THR A 501 -46.88 4.37 -27.14
N ARG A 502 -46.65 3.33 -27.93
CA ARG A 502 -47.30 2.04 -27.83
C ARG A 502 -46.35 1.05 -27.17
N LEU A 503 -46.89 0.19 -26.34
CA LEU A 503 -46.15 -0.83 -25.60
C LEU A 503 -46.76 -2.21 -25.82
N GLY A 504 -45.92 -3.21 -26.09
CA GLY A 504 -46.32 -4.60 -26.19
C GLY A 504 -45.58 -5.43 -25.13
N VAL A 505 -46.32 -6.16 -24.29
CA VAL A 505 -45.78 -7.01 -23.24
C VAL A 505 -46.09 -8.47 -23.53
N HIS A 506 -45.06 -9.31 -23.60
CA HIS A 506 -45.21 -10.74 -23.81
C HIS A 506 -44.23 -11.56 -22.98
N THR A 507 -44.69 -12.73 -22.53
CA THR A 507 -43.86 -13.67 -21.75
C THR A 507 -43.85 -15.05 -22.39
N GLY A 508 -42.69 -15.67 -22.47
CA GLY A 508 -42.54 -17.03 -22.97
C GLY A 508 -41.08 -17.47 -23.09
N PRO A 509 -40.85 -18.71 -23.54
CA PRO A 509 -39.49 -19.25 -23.67
C PRO A 509 -38.71 -18.58 -24.80
N ALA A 510 -37.49 -18.18 -24.49
CA ALA A 510 -36.52 -17.67 -25.47
C ALA A 510 -35.11 -18.15 -25.11
N VAL A 511 -34.18 -18.03 -26.03
CA VAL A 511 -32.76 -18.31 -25.80
C VAL A 511 -32.05 -16.98 -25.56
N ILE A 512 -31.52 -16.79 -24.34
CA ILE A 512 -30.76 -15.59 -23.94
C ILE A 512 -29.27 -15.92 -23.92
N GLY A 513 -28.42 -15.05 -24.43
CA GLY A 513 -26.97 -15.27 -24.43
C GLY A 513 -26.23 -14.29 -25.31
N ASN A 514 -24.93 -14.57 -25.50
CA ASN A 514 -24.08 -13.81 -26.40
C ASN A 514 -24.22 -14.36 -27.82
N PHE A 515 -24.74 -13.56 -28.73
CA PHE A 515 -24.90 -13.89 -30.15
C PHE A 515 -24.11 -12.93 -31.03
N GLY A 516 -23.52 -13.44 -32.09
CA GLY A 516 -22.77 -12.63 -33.04
C GLY A 516 -21.55 -13.33 -33.63
N SER A 517 -20.59 -12.53 -34.06
CA SER A 517 -19.32 -13.00 -34.60
C SER A 517 -18.20 -12.90 -33.55
N HIS A 518 -17.03 -13.45 -33.86
CA HIS A 518 -15.84 -13.31 -32.99
C HIS A 518 -15.38 -11.85 -32.78
N THR A 519 -15.81 -10.92 -33.65
CA THR A 519 -15.43 -9.51 -33.59
C THR A 519 -16.52 -8.61 -33.02
N ARG A 520 -17.79 -9.08 -33.04
CA ARG A 520 -18.93 -8.32 -32.53
C ARG A 520 -19.95 -9.28 -31.94
N MET A 521 -20.21 -9.17 -30.66
CA MET A 521 -21.21 -9.94 -29.92
C MET A 521 -22.17 -9.01 -29.22
N ASP A 522 -23.48 -9.35 -29.25
CA ASP A 522 -24.53 -8.69 -28.51
C ASP A 522 -25.11 -9.70 -27.51
N PHE A 523 -25.27 -9.32 -26.27
CA PHE A 523 -26.03 -10.12 -25.29
C PHE A 523 -27.51 -9.82 -25.49
N THR A 524 -28.24 -10.74 -26.09
CA THR A 524 -29.62 -10.56 -26.55
C THR A 524 -30.43 -11.85 -26.45
N ALA A 525 -31.73 -11.76 -26.66
CA ALA A 525 -32.61 -12.92 -26.71
C ALA A 525 -33.05 -13.25 -28.14
N LEU A 526 -33.11 -14.56 -28.46
CA LEU A 526 -33.61 -15.07 -29.73
C LEU A 526 -34.77 -16.03 -29.52
N GLY A 527 -35.79 -15.93 -30.34
CA GLY A 527 -36.93 -16.84 -30.33
C GLY A 527 -38.24 -16.20 -30.85
N ASP A 528 -39.24 -17.03 -31.08
CA ASP A 528 -40.56 -16.59 -31.51
C ASP A 528 -41.26 -15.66 -30.49
N THR A 529 -40.90 -15.82 -29.21
CA THR A 529 -41.36 -14.97 -28.10
C THR A 529 -41.00 -13.50 -28.32
N VAL A 530 -39.79 -13.21 -28.81
CA VAL A 530 -39.35 -11.85 -29.13
C VAL A 530 -40.22 -11.23 -30.21
N ASN A 531 -40.44 -12.00 -31.29
CA ASN A 531 -41.29 -11.53 -32.41
C ASN A 531 -42.76 -11.34 -31.99
N THR A 532 -43.24 -12.20 -31.07
CA THR A 532 -44.59 -12.06 -30.54
C THR A 532 -44.74 -10.81 -29.70
N ALA A 533 -43.76 -10.45 -28.88
CA ALA A 533 -43.77 -9.19 -28.14
C ALA A 533 -43.79 -7.95 -29.06
N ALA A 534 -42.93 -7.94 -30.07
CA ALA A 534 -42.92 -6.84 -31.07
C ALA A 534 -44.27 -6.71 -31.80
N ARG A 535 -44.87 -7.85 -32.20
CA ARG A 535 -46.23 -7.83 -32.83
C ARG A 535 -47.30 -7.39 -31.86
N THR A 536 -47.17 -7.70 -30.58
CA THR A 536 -48.12 -7.27 -29.51
C THR A 536 -48.07 -5.75 -29.32
N GLU A 537 -46.90 -5.10 -29.52
CA GLU A 537 -46.81 -3.64 -29.58
C GLU A 537 -47.60 -3.10 -30.81
N GLY A 538 -47.31 -3.63 -31.99
CA GLY A 538 -47.87 -3.12 -33.25
C GLY A 538 -49.40 -3.22 -33.37
N VAL A 539 -50.07 -4.09 -32.63
CA VAL A 539 -51.54 -4.21 -32.67
C VAL A 539 -52.26 -3.13 -31.89
N ASN A 540 -51.59 -2.39 -30.99
CA ASN A 540 -52.21 -1.27 -30.27
C ASN A 540 -52.90 -0.26 -31.19
N LYS A 541 -52.34 -0.03 -32.38
CA LYS A 541 -52.89 0.91 -33.40
C LYS A 541 -54.31 0.55 -33.84
N TYR A 542 -54.67 -0.73 -33.82
CA TYR A 542 -56.00 -1.17 -34.27
C TYR A 542 -57.04 -1.03 -33.17
N PHE A 543 -56.62 -1.08 -31.88
CA PHE A 543 -57.49 -1.03 -30.75
C PHE A 543 -57.56 0.34 -30.08
N GLY A 544 -56.69 1.25 -30.54
CA GLY A 544 -56.51 2.56 -29.90
C GLY A 544 -55.95 2.46 -28.46
N THR A 545 -55.34 1.34 -28.14
CA THR A 545 -54.69 1.14 -26.84
C THR A 545 -53.23 1.58 -26.86
N ARG A 546 -52.70 1.93 -25.69
CA ARG A 546 -51.28 2.22 -25.53
C ARG A 546 -50.46 1.05 -25.06
N ILE A 547 -51.11 0.13 -24.29
CA ILE A 547 -50.41 -1.08 -23.81
C ILE A 547 -51.25 -2.31 -24.18
N CYS A 548 -50.63 -3.29 -24.84
CA CYS A 548 -51.15 -4.62 -25.04
C CYS A 548 -50.30 -5.69 -24.34
N CYS A 549 -50.97 -6.59 -23.61
CA CYS A 549 -50.41 -7.76 -22.98
C CYS A 549 -51.00 -9.03 -23.57
N THR A 550 -50.21 -10.10 -23.69
CA THR A 550 -50.74 -11.41 -24.10
C THR A 550 -51.29 -12.20 -22.90
N GLU A 551 -52.14 -13.20 -23.16
CA GLU A 551 -52.72 -14.09 -22.14
C GLU A 551 -51.62 -14.73 -21.27
N SER A 552 -50.44 -15.06 -21.81
CA SER A 552 -49.30 -15.61 -21.05
C SER A 552 -48.83 -14.67 -19.95
N VAL A 553 -48.93 -13.36 -20.13
CA VAL A 553 -48.62 -12.34 -19.12
C VAL A 553 -49.65 -12.33 -18.03
N VAL A 554 -50.93 -12.31 -18.42
CA VAL A 554 -52.07 -12.24 -17.47
C VAL A 554 -52.13 -13.44 -16.53
N LYS A 555 -51.86 -14.64 -17.03
CA LYS A 555 -51.81 -15.88 -16.22
C LYS A 555 -50.82 -15.81 -15.05
N HIS A 556 -49.77 -15.01 -15.15
CA HIS A 556 -48.73 -14.87 -14.12
C HIS A 556 -48.89 -13.62 -13.23
N CYS A 557 -49.90 -12.76 -13.52
CA CYS A 557 -50.10 -11.48 -12.82
C CYS A 557 -51.45 -11.45 -12.08
N LYS A 558 -51.57 -12.25 -11.01
CA LYS A 558 -52.85 -12.35 -10.23
C LYS A 558 -53.18 -11.08 -9.44
N ASP A 559 -52.23 -10.26 -9.15
CA ASP A 559 -52.29 -9.02 -8.36
C ASP A 559 -52.46 -7.76 -9.22
N LEU A 560 -52.60 -7.91 -10.53
CA LEU A 560 -52.78 -6.82 -11.49
C LEU A 560 -54.13 -6.99 -12.22
N ASN A 561 -54.68 -5.87 -12.66
CA ASN A 561 -56.00 -5.84 -13.31
C ASN A 561 -55.85 -5.60 -14.82
N PHE A 562 -56.68 -6.27 -15.61
CA PHE A 562 -56.61 -6.23 -17.07
C PHE A 562 -58.00 -6.13 -17.68
N ARG A 563 -58.15 -5.38 -18.73
CA ARG A 563 -59.31 -5.40 -19.61
C ARG A 563 -59.03 -6.33 -20.80
N PRO A 564 -59.81 -7.35 -21.08
CA PRO A 564 -59.66 -8.18 -22.27
C PRO A 564 -59.98 -7.37 -23.53
N ILE A 565 -59.15 -7.53 -24.58
CA ILE A 565 -59.32 -6.87 -25.87
C ILE A 565 -60.04 -7.79 -26.86
N GLY A 566 -59.58 -9.04 -26.97
CA GLY A 566 -60.12 -10.03 -27.89
C GLY A 566 -59.12 -11.13 -28.25
N GLU A 567 -59.62 -12.09 -29.03
CA GLU A 567 -58.83 -13.19 -29.60
C GLU A 567 -58.31 -12.77 -30.97
N VAL A 568 -56.99 -12.53 -31.07
CA VAL A 568 -56.36 -11.95 -32.27
C VAL A 568 -55.42 -12.94 -32.91
N VAL A 569 -55.49 -13.09 -34.24
CA VAL A 569 -54.47 -13.80 -35.01
C VAL A 569 -53.40 -12.79 -35.36
N LEU A 570 -52.25 -12.87 -34.68
CA LEU A 570 -51.12 -11.99 -34.98
C LEU A 570 -50.49 -12.37 -36.35
N LYS A 571 -50.00 -11.37 -37.10
CA LYS A 571 -49.44 -11.59 -38.44
C LYS A 571 -48.36 -12.70 -38.41
N GLY A 572 -48.53 -13.73 -39.27
CA GLY A 572 -47.62 -14.91 -39.32
C GLY A 572 -47.76 -15.90 -38.16
N LYS A 573 -48.84 -15.85 -37.39
CA LYS A 573 -49.28 -16.91 -36.43
C LYS A 573 -50.48 -17.65 -37.02
N LEU A 574 -50.59 -18.94 -36.71
CA LEU A 574 -51.75 -19.76 -37.04
C LEU A 574 -52.75 -19.86 -35.90
N THR A 575 -52.28 -19.57 -34.68
CA THR A 575 -53.08 -19.66 -33.46
C THR A 575 -53.53 -18.29 -33.00
N HIS A 576 -54.73 -18.22 -32.42
CA HIS A 576 -55.23 -17.02 -31.75
C HIS A 576 -54.42 -16.76 -30.48
N VAL A 577 -54.18 -15.48 -30.22
CA VAL A 577 -53.58 -14.98 -28.96
C VAL A 577 -54.61 -14.07 -28.32
N GLU A 578 -55.04 -14.37 -27.11
CA GLU A 578 -55.93 -13.47 -26.37
C GLU A 578 -55.12 -12.28 -25.84
N LEU A 579 -55.56 -11.07 -26.14
CA LEU A 579 -54.89 -9.82 -25.79
C LEU A 579 -55.66 -9.09 -24.69
N PHE A 580 -54.91 -8.36 -23.89
CA PHE A 580 -55.41 -7.63 -22.73
C PHE A 580 -54.72 -6.26 -22.63
N ASN A 581 -55.49 -5.28 -22.10
CA ASN A 581 -54.94 -3.98 -21.74
C ASN A 581 -54.82 -3.91 -20.22
N PRO A 582 -53.61 -3.75 -19.62
CA PRO A 582 -53.46 -3.57 -18.20
C PRO A 582 -54.02 -2.23 -17.75
N VAL A 583 -54.60 -2.19 -16.57
CA VAL A 583 -55.20 -0.98 -15.99
C VAL A 583 -54.60 -0.72 -14.60
N THR A 584 -54.58 0.55 -14.22
CA THR A 584 -54.14 0.95 -12.87
C THR A 584 -55.15 0.52 -11.80
N ALA A 585 -54.74 0.49 -10.53
CA ALA A 585 -55.62 0.20 -9.42
C ALA A 585 -56.79 1.20 -9.32
N ILE A 586 -56.59 2.46 -9.71
CA ILE A 586 -57.63 3.49 -9.73
C ILE A 586 -58.64 3.21 -10.83
N GLU A 587 -58.21 2.87 -12.01
CA GLU A 587 -59.10 2.53 -13.14
C GLU A 587 -59.88 1.26 -12.85
N SER A 588 -59.28 0.24 -12.23
CA SER A 588 -59.97 -1.02 -11.89
C SER A 588 -61.02 -0.88 -10.79
N ALA A 589 -60.92 0.14 -9.94
CA ALA A 589 -61.95 0.45 -8.94
C ALA A 589 -63.18 1.18 -9.53
N SER A 590 -63.13 1.60 -10.79
CA SER A 590 -64.22 2.31 -11.45
C SER A 590 -65.38 1.39 -11.75
N PRO A 591 -66.65 1.82 -11.54
CA PRO A 591 -67.83 1.08 -11.97
C PRO A 591 -67.81 0.78 -13.49
N LEU A 592 -67.24 1.66 -14.29
CA LEU A 592 -67.14 1.51 -15.75
C LEU A 592 -66.21 0.35 -16.14
N TYR A 593 -65.18 0.08 -15.36
CA TYR A 593 -64.30 -1.09 -15.57
C TYR A 593 -65.08 -2.39 -15.39
N HIS A 594 -65.88 -2.53 -14.30
CA HIS A 594 -66.68 -3.72 -14.04
C HIS A 594 -67.76 -3.91 -15.12
N ARG A 595 -68.41 -2.82 -15.57
CA ARG A 595 -69.36 -2.86 -16.66
C ARG A 595 -68.73 -3.28 -17.97
N TYR A 596 -67.51 -2.80 -18.29
CA TYR A 596 -66.78 -3.26 -19.45
C TYR A 596 -66.55 -4.79 -19.40
N LEU A 597 -66.13 -5.34 -18.29
CA LEU A 597 -65.93 -6.79 -18.12
C LEU A 597 -67.22 -7.59 -18.31
N GLU A 598 -68.35 -7.11 -17.80
CA GLU A 598 -69.65 -7.73 -18.00
C GLU A 598 -70.04 -7.73 -19.48
N VAL A 599 -69.93 -6.59 -20.17
CA VAL A 599 -70.21 -6.46 -21.59
C VAL A 599 -69.30 -7.34 -22.44
N TYR A 600 -68.00 -7.40 -22.11
CA TYR A 600 -67.08 -8.27 -22.81
C TYR A 600 -67.42 -9.77 -22.61
N ALA A 601 -67.87 -10.16 -21.43
CA ALA A 601 -68.33 -11.52 -21.19
C ALA A 601 -69.54 -11.92 -22.05
N LEU A 602 -70.49 -10.98 -22.29
CA LEU A 602 -71.60 -11.19 -23.20
C LEU A 602 -71.10 -11.35 -24.67
N LEU A 603 -70.16 -10.54 -25.11
CA LEU A 603 -69.51 -10.68 -26.44
C LEU A 603 -68.80 -12.02 -26.60
N LYS A 604 -68.08 -12.45 -25.55
CA LYS A 604 -67.31 -13.72 -25.56
C LYS A 604 -68.24 -14.95 -25.63
N SER A 605 -69.39 -14.89 -24.97
CA SER A 605 -70.39 -15.95 -25.01
C SER A 605 -71.36 -15.86 -26.22
N ALA A 606 -71.18 -14.87 -27.09
CA ALA A 606 -72.11 -14.58 -28.22
C ALA A 606 -73.58 -14.41 -27.74
N ASP A 607 -73.79 -13.80 -26.59
CA ASP A 607 -75.08 -13.55 -25.99
C ASP A 607 -75.92 -12.57 -26.87
N PRO A 608 -77.16 -12.82 -27.19
CA PRO A 608 -77.95 -11.90 -27.99
C PRO A 608 -78.11 -10.47 -27.44
N ARG A 609 -77.86 -10.27 -26.13
CA ARG A 609 -77.88 -8.95 -25.47
C ARG A 609 -76.57 -8.13 -25.70
N ALA A 610 -75.54 -8.79 -26.15
CA ALA A 610 -74.23 -8.14 -26.30
C ALA A 610 -74.24 -6.86 -27.16
N PRO A 611 -74.91 -6.81 -28.34
CA PRO A 611 -74.92 -5.59 -29.16
C PRO A 611 -75.53 -4.39 -28.44
N GLU A 612 -76.62 -4.58 -27.74
CA GLU A 612 -77.26 -3.50 -27.00
C GLU A 612 -76.44 -3.05 -25.79
N ALA A 613 -75.85 -4.02 -25.07
CA ALA A 613 -74.95 -3.70 -23.97
C ALA A 613 -73.69 -2.91 -24.41
N VAL A 614 -73.15 -3.21 -25.58
CA VAL A 614 -72.03 -2.45 -26.16
C VAL A 614 -72.43 -1.02 -26.55
N ARG A 615 -73.65 -0.84 -27.12
CA ARG A 615 -74.16 0.50 -27.43
C ARG A 615 -74.34 1.36 -26.21
N GLN A 616 -74.87 0.80 -25.15
CA GLN A 616 -75.02 1.50 -23.87
C GLN A 616 -73.70 1.83 -23.26
N LEU A 617 -72.75 0.90 -23.24
CA LEU A 617 -71.39 1.15 -22.74
C LEU A 617 -70.69 2.29 -23.55
N HIS A 618 -70.89 2.32 -24.88
CA HIS A 618 -70.33 3.38 -25.69
C HIS A 618 -70.98 4.74 -25.39
N GLN A 619 -72.29 4.80 -25.13
CA GLN A 619 -72.95 6.03 -24.67
C GLN A 619 -72.38 6.54 -23.36
N ASP A 620 -72.06 5.63 -22.41
CA ASP A 620 -71.45 5.97 -21.12
C ASP A 620 -69.98 6.36 -21.26
N GLN A 621 -69.26 5.83 -22.28
CA GLN A 621 -67.82 6.01 -22.51
C GLN A 621 -67.50 6.30 -24.01
N PRO A 622 -67.95 7.42 -24.57
CA PRO A 622 -67.78 7.70 -26.02
C PRO A 622 -66.32 7.98 -26.42
N HIS A 623 -65.42 8.16 -25.46
CA HIS A 623 -63.98 8.44 -25.70
C HIS A 623 -63.05 7.27 -25.30
N ASP A 624 -63.56 6.18 -24.75
CA ASP A 624 -62.74 5.02 -24.46
C ASP A 624 -62.48 4.21 -25.73
N SER A 625 -61.23 4.11 -26.11
CA SER A 625 -60.79 3.50 -27.37
C SER A 625 -61.28 2.06 -27.56
N LEU A 626 -61.21 1.21 -26.50
CA LEU A 626 -61.67 -0.18 -26.56
C LEU A 626 -63.18 -0.27 -26.69
N THR A 627 -63.89 0.58 -25.99
CA THR A 627 -65.36 0.64 -26.09
C THR A 627 -65.76 1.10 -27.52
N CYS A 628 -65.12 2.11 -28.06
CA CYS A 628 -65.32 2.54 -29.45
C CYS A 628 -65.02 1.42 -30.44
N PHE A 629 -63.89 0.72 -30.28
CA PHE A 629 -63.52 -0.40 -31.12
C PHE A 629 -64.57 -1.52 -31.12
N HIS A 630 -65.09 -1.92 -29.99
CA HIS A 630 -66.14 -2.94 -29.92
C HIS A 630 -67.49 -2.43 -30.48
N TYR A 631 -67.79 -1.16 -30.24
CA TYR A 631 -69.00 -0.52 -30.81
C TYR A 631 -68.97 -0.53 -32.34
N GLU A 632 -67.88 -0.06 -32.97
CA GLU A 632 -67.72 -0.08 -34.44
C GLU A 632 -67.90 -1.49 -35.03
N ARG A 633 -67.33 -2.50 -34.35
CA ARG A 633 -67.46 -3.90 -34.76
C ARG A 633 -68.90 -4.41 -34.67
N VAL A 634 -69.61 -4.09 -33.58
CA VAL A 634 -71.02 -4.44 -33.43
C VAL A 634 -71.87 -3.78 -34.49
N GLU A 635 -71.66 -2.49 -34.81
CA GLU A 635 -72.36 -1.81 -35.89
C GLU A 635 -72.03 -2.40 -37.27
N ALA A 636 -70.86 -2.98 -37.44
CA ALA A 636 -70.49 -3.73 -38.65
C ALA A 636 -71.01 -5.20 -38.65
N GLY A 637 -71.82 -5.61 -37.67
CA GLY A 637 -72.36 -6.95 -37.57
C GLY A 637 -71.42 -8.00 -37.01
N LEU A 638 -70.26 -7.61 -36.47
CA LEU A 638 -69.24 -8.51 -35.91
C LEU A 638 -69.38 -8.67 -34.38
N ASN A 639 -70.34 -9.47 -33.98
CA ASN A 639 -70.70 -9.67 -32.55
C ASN A 639 -69.86 -10.75 -31.85
N THR A 640 -68.57 -10.83 -32.10
CA THR A 640 -67.65 -11.82 -31.49
C THR A 640 -66.39 -11.18 -31.02
N VAL A 641 -65.67 -11.80 -30.08
CA VAL A 641 -64.37 -11.37 -29.59
C VAL A 641 -63.21 -11.81 -30.52
N ARG A 642 -63.50 -12.60 -31.56
CA ARG A 642 -62.48 -13.00 -32.55
C ARG A 642 -62.24 -11.88 -33.54
N ILE A 643 -60.95 -11.54 -33.68
CA ILE A 643 -60.49 -10.42 -34.50
C ILE A 643 -59.53 -10.98 -35.55
N ILE A 644 -59.94 -10.88 -36.82
CA ILE A 644 -59.07 -11.22 -37.95
C ILE A 644 -58.44 -9.90 -38.44
N MET A 645 -57.14 -9.80 -38.30
CA MET A 645 -56.43 -8.63 -38.78
C MET A 645 -56.35 -8.70 -40.32
N ALA A 646 -56.95 -7.74 -41.01
CA ALA A 646 -56.82 -7.64 -42.45
C ALA A 646 -55.36 -7.32 -42.79
N ASP A 647 -54.77 -8.11 -43.71
CA ASP A 647 -53.47 -7.79 -44.28
C ASP A 647 -53.54 -6.44 -45.02
N LYS A 648 -52.76 -5.45 -44.57
CA LYS A 648 -52.37 -4.29 -45.34
C LYS A 648 -50.84 -4.30 -45.47
#